data_02699e6edbec9250405051ee574fa7cf
#
_entry.id   02699e6edbec9250405051ee574fa7cf
#
_cell.length_a   1.000
_cell.length_b   1.000
_cell.length_c   1.000
_cell.angle_alpha   90.00
_cell.angle_beta   90.00
_cell.angle_gamma   90.00
#
_symmetry.space_group_name_H-M   'P 1'
#
loop_
_entity.id
_entity.type
_entity.pdbx_description
1 polymer ?
#
loop_
_entity_poly.entity_id
_entity_poly.type
_entity_poly.pdbx_seq_one_letter_code
_entity_poly.pdbx_strand_id
1 'polypeptide(L)'
;MASTSSPSLPYPHLLAPLDLGFTTLKNRVLMGSMHTGLEDGRKHFPAMAAYFAERARGGVGLMVTGGFAPNIAGWTKPFAGMLVTSGAARRHKQVTDAVHAEGGKIALQILHTGRYGYHPLCVAPSRIQSPISPFTPRELSVSGIERQIRAFIRCALLAREAGYDGVEIMGSEGYLINQFLVTHTNHRTDDWGGSYANRMRLAVEIVRRTREAVGPDFILIYRLSLIDLIPDGSSWDEVVQLAKAVEAAGATLINSGIGWHEARVPTIATSVPRGAFTWVTKKLRTELRAAGLNIPVITSNRLNMPEVAEQVLLDGCADMVSMARPFLADPEFVNKAAQGRSRDINTCIACNQACLDHAFKAKLATCLVNPRAGHETELIINIAAAKKRMAVIGAGPAGLAAATTLAERGHDVTLFDAAAQIGGQFNLAKRVPGKEEFAETLRYFGQRIEQTGVKLRLNTRIEATDLVAQKFDEVILATGVTPRNPRIPGQDHPKVLSYIDVLLGRQPVGQRVALIGAGGIGFDVAEFLVTPTGHSTALDLPAWLAEWGVADPGEVRGGVKRPHITPPARQVMLLERKAGKMGAGLGKTTGWIHRAALKMKNVEMISGVNYERIGDQGSGVGLFITHGPKRENGSVLEVDNIVLCAGQEPLRELLEPLRNAGMKTHLIGGADEASELDAKRAIDQGTRLAAAL
;
A
#
# COMPACT_ATOMS: atom_id res chain seq x y z
N MET A 1 -37.77 -36.00 -10.71
CA MET A 1 -36.35 -35.83 -10.36
C MET A 1 -36.07 -34.34 -10.23
N ALA A 2 -35.98 -33.83 -8.99
CA ALA A 2 -35.64 -32.43 -8.76
C ALA A 2 -34.16 -32.26 -9.06
N SER A 3 -33.81 -31.43 -10.04
CA SER A 3 -32.43 -31.04 -10.31
C SER A 3 -31.96 -30.24 -9.13
N THR A 4 -31.12 -30.82 -8.29
CA THR A 4 -30.33 -30.09 -7.30
C THR A 4 -29.33 -29.23 -8.07
N SER A 5 -29.71 -27.99 -8.37
CA SER A 5 -28.74 -27.00 -8.84
C SER A 5 -27.69 -26.84 -7.75
N SER A 6 -26.45 -27.22 -8.04
CA SER A 6 -25.31 -26.91 -7.18
C SER A 6 -25.37 -25.41 -6.86
N PRO A 7 -25.14 -24.99 -5.61
CA PRO A 7 -25.12 -23.56 -5.28
C PRO A 7 -24.10 -22.86 -6.17
N SER A 8 -24.53 -21.81 -6.87
CA SER A 8 -23.63 -21.02 -7.71
C SER A 8 -22.53 -20.40 -6.83
N LEU A 9 -21.27 -20.48 -7.28
CA LEU A 9 -20.16 -19.83 -6.58
C LEU A 9 -20.45 -18.33 -6.46
N PRO A 10 -20.14 -17.69 -5.32
CA PRO A 10 -20.38 -16.25 -5.13
C PRO A 10 -19.65 -15.37 -6.14
N TYR A 11 -18.48 -15.82 -6.62
CA TYR A 11 -17.61 -15.12 -7.58
C TYR A 11 -17.15 -16.12 -8.65
N PRO A 12 -18.02 -16.50 -9.60
CA PRO A 12 -17.77 -17.62 -10.51
C PRO A 12 -16.58 -17.41 -11.45
N HIS A 13 -16.29 -16.18 -11.88
CA HIS A 13 -15.13 -15.90 -12.73
C HIS A 13 -13.82 -15.91 -11.93
N LEU A 14 -13.81 -15.31 -10.76
CA LEU A 14 -12.65 -15.25 -9.89
C LEU A 14 -12.21 -16.63 -9.39
N LEU A 15 -13.19 -17.47 -9.06
CA LEU A 15 -12.99 -18.80 -8.48
C LEU A 15 -12.89 -19.91 -9.53
N ALA A 16 -13.10 -19.60 -10.82
CA ALA A 16 -12.92 -20.56 -11.89
C ALA A 16 -11.45 -21.02 -11.98
N PRO A 17 -11.20 -22.31 -12.21
CA PRO A 17 -9.86 -22.78 -12.50
C PRO A 17 -9.31 -22.19 -13.80
N LEU A 18 -7.98 -22.17 -13.92
CA LEU A 18 -7.30 -21.80 -15.17
C LEU A 18 -6.34 -22.91 -15.57
N ASP A 19 -6.60 -23.51 -16.73
CA ASP A 19 -5.73 -24.52 -17.32
C ASP A 19 -4.56 -23.85 -18.07
N LEU A 20 -3.35 -24.26 -17.76
CA LEU A 20 -2.11 -23.81 -18.41
C LEU A 20 -1.53 -24.87 -19.35
N GLY A 21 -2.29 -25.94 -19.62
CA GLY A 21 -1.93 -27.07 -20.47
C GLY A 21 -1.20 -28.18 -19.72
N PHE A 22 -0.15 -27.87 -18.99
CA PHE A 22 0.61 -28.84 -18.19
C PHE A 22 0.26 -28.82 -16.69
N THR A 23 -0.45 -27.80 -16.24
CA THR A 23 -0.93 -27.68 -14.87
C THR A 23 -2.16 -26.76 -14.80
N THR A 24 -3.02 -27.00 -13.81
CA THR A 24 -4.21 -26.16 -13.58
C THR A 24 -4.05 -25.34 -12.31
N LEU A 25 -4.34 -24.05 -12.37
CA LEU A 25 -4.50 -23.20 -11.20
C LEU A 25 -5.93 -23.33 -10.67
N LYS A 26 -6.08 -23.47 -9.34
CA LYS A 26 -7.38 -23.70 -8.70
C LYS A 26 -8.38 -22.54 -8.78
N ASN A 27 -7.89 -21.33 -9.05
CA ASN A 27 -8.67 -20.12 -9.27
C ASN A 27 -7.84 -19.07 -10.04
N ARG A 28 -8.45 -17.92 -10.35
CA ARG A 28 -7.84 -16.84 -11.14
C ARG A 28 -7.20 -15.76 -10.29
N VAL A 29 -6.73 -16.12 -9.10
CA VAL A 29 -6.09 -15.20 -8.16
C VAL A 29 -4.59 -15.46 -8.10
N LEU A 30 -3.81 -14.43 -8.42
CA LEU A 30 -2.37 -14.38 -8.22
C LEU A 30 -2.06 -13.52 -7.00
N MET A 31 -1.36 -14.05 -5.99
CA MET A 31 -0.68 -13.24 -5.00
C MET A 31 0.59 -12.68 -5.63
N GLY A 32 0.54 -11.42 -6.04
CA GLY A 32 1.64 -10.73 -6.72
C GLY A 32 2.84 -10.50 -5.81
N SER A 33 4.00 -10.38 -6.45
CA SER A 33 5.27 -10.16 -5.77
C SER A 33 5.27 -8.89 -4.91
N MET A 34 5.86 -9.01 -3.73
CA MET A 34 6.12 -7.89 -2.84
C MET A 34 7.36 -8.18 -1.99
N HIS A 35 8.27 -7.21 -1.92
CA HIS A 35 9.42 -7.33 -1.05
C HIS A 35 9.00 -7.16 0.41
N THR A 36 9.16 -8.22 1.19
CA THR A 36 8.75 -8.25 2.61
C THR A 36 9.92 -8.02 3.56
N GLY A 37 11.16 -8.22 3.08
CA GLY A 37 12.37 -8.25 3.89
C GLY A 37 12.67 -9.64 4.47
N LEU A 38 11.75 -10.61 4.33
CA LEU A 38 12.01 -12.02 4.66
C LEU A 38 13.01 -12.64 3.69
N GLU A 39 13.09 -12.11 2.49
CA GLU A 39 14.02 -12.52 1.42
C GLU A 39 15.48 -12.21 1.75
N ASP A 40 15.76 -11.18 2.57
CA ASP A 40 17.09 -10.60 2.76
C ASP A 40 17.96 -11.36 3.77
N GLY A 41 17.39 -12.28 4.54
CA GLY A 41 18.14 -12.95 5.61
C GLY A 41 17.95 -14.46 5.66
N ARG A 42 19.06 -15.22 5.72
CA ARG A 42 19.00 -16.70 5.82
C ARG A 42 18.16 -17.21 7.00
N LYS A 43 18.18 -16.48 8.12
CA LYS A 43 17.41 -16.81 9.33
C LYS A 43 15.89 -16.60 9.16
N HIS A 44 15.46 -15.90 8.14
CA HIS A 44 14.04 -15.58 7.93
C HIS A 44 13.28 -16.64 7.11
N PHE A 45 13.97 -17.64 6.54
CA PHE A 45 13.30 -18.65 5.70
C PHE A 45 12.19 -19.42 6.41
N PRO A 46 12.29 -19.81 7.71
CA PRO A 46 11.16 -20.40 8.43
C PRO A 46 9.95 -19.46 8.52
N ALA A 47 10.16 -18.17 8.79
CA ALA A 47 9.09 -17.17 8.80
C ALA A 47 8.50 -16.94 7.39
N MET A 48 9.36 -16.94 6.34
CA MET A 48 8.91 -16.85 4.95
C MET A 48 8.08 -18.08 4.54
N ALA A 49 8.46 -19.27 4.99
CA ALA A 49 7.70 -20.50 4.79
C ALA A 49 6.32 -20.42 5.44
N ALA A 50 6.22 -19.99 6.70
CA ALA A 50 4.96 -19.79 7.40
C ALA A 50 4.08 -18.72 6.72
N TYR A 51 4.69 -17.62 6.30
CA TYR A 51 4.01 -16.54 5.58
C TYR A 51 3.32 -17.03 4.30
N PHE A 52 4.02 -17.77 3.43
CA PHE A 52 3.43 -18.27 2.18
C PHE A 52 2.48 -19.45 2.41
N ALA A 53 2.78 -20.35 3.34
CA ALA A 53 1.92 -21.48 3.68
C ALA A 53 0.53 -21.01 4.18
N GLU A 54 0.48 -19.96 5.00
CA GLU A 54 -0.79 -19.41 5.47
C GLU A 54 -1.66 -18.88 4.32
N ARG A 55 -1.08 -18.22 3.31
CA ARG A 55 -1.80 -17.75 2.12
C ARG A 55 -2.20 -18.89 1.17
N ALA A 56 -1.39 -19.94 1.10
CA ALA A 56 -1.76 -21.16 0.37
C ALA A 56 -2.98 -21.85 0.98
N ARG A 57 -2.98 -22.00 2.32
CA ARG A 57 -4.15 -22.48 3.11
C ARG A 57 -5.35 -21.56 2.91
N GLY A 58 -5.12 -20.24 2.82
CA GLY A 58 -6.12 -19.21 2.53
C GLY A 58 -6.71 -19.26 1.13
N GLY A 59 -6.30 -20.20 0.29
CA GLY A 59 -6.95 -20.52 -0.99
C GLY A 59 -6.35 -19.88 -2.24
N VAL A 60 -5.23 -19.16 -2.15
CA VAL A 60 -4.60 -18.49 -3.32
C VAL A 60 -4.23 -19.49 -4.40
N GLY A 61 -4.55 -19.18 -5.67
CA GLY A 61 -4.29 -20.06 -6.81
C GLY A 61 -2.82 -20.18 -7.19
N LEU A 62 -2.12 -19.03 -7.24
CA LEU A 62 -0.69 -18.95 -7.51
C LEU A 62 -0.10 -17.79 -6.71
N MET A 63 1.08 -17.97 -6.16
CA MET A 63 1.82 -16.94 -5.41
C MET A 63 3.14 -16.62 -6.09
N VAL A 64 3.64 -15.38 -5.92
CA VAL A 64 4.96 -14.95 -6.38
C VAL A 64 5.72 -14.39 -5.19
N THR A 65 6.97 -14.84 -4.99
CA THR A 65 7.83 -14.33 -3.91
C THR A 65 8.20 -12.87 -4.12
N GLY A 66 8.74 -12.21 -3.10
CA GLY A 66 9.54 -10.99 -3.30
C GLY A 66 10.72 -11.26 -4.24
N GLY A 67 11.24 -10.19 -4.83
CA GLY A 67 12.29 -10.29 -5.86
C GLY A 67 13.61 -10.81 -5.32
N PHE A 68 14.15 -11.87 -5.94
CA PHE A 68 15.50 -12.38 -5.72
C PHE A 68 16.42 -11.97 -6.86
N ALA A 69 17.57 -11.41 -6.54
CA ALA A 69 18.55 -11.02 -7.56
C ALA A 69 19.25 -12.25 -8.17
N PRO A 70 19.46 -12.27 -9.51
CA PRO A 70 20.18 -13.34 -10.18
C PRO A 70 21.71 -13.23 -10.00
N ASN A 71 22.20 -12.07 -9.52
CA ASN A 71 23.59 -11.79 -9.20
C ASN A 71 23.73 -10.52 -8.35
N ILE A 72 24.96 -10.18 -7.92
CA ILE A 72 25.25 -9.00 -7.09
C ILE A 72 24.89 -7.68 -7.79
N ALA A 73 25.09 -7.58 -9.10
CA ALA A 73 24.75 -6.34 -9.84
C ALA A 73 23.24 -6.05 -9.85
N GLY A 74 22.43 -7.09 -9.63
CA GLY A 74 20.98 -7.01 -9.59
C GLY A 74 20.38 -6.70 -8.20
N TRP A 75 21.16 -6.57 -7.17
CA TRP A 75 20.69 -6.29 -5.81
C TRP A 75 19.84 -5.01 -5.72
N THR A 76 18.84 -5.03 -4.87
CA THR A 76 18.11 -3.82 -4.48
C THR A 76 18.95 -2.93 -3.55
N LYS A 77 19.68 -3.55 -2.62
CA LYS A 77 20.61 -2.96 -1.65
C LYS A 77 21.68 -3.99 -1.31
N PRO A 78 22.80 -3.61 -0.71
CA PRO A 78 23.82 -4.58 -0.28
C PRO A 78 23.23 -5.71 0.56
N PHE A 79 23.61 -6.94 0.20
CA PHE A 79 23.16 -8.17 0.86
C PHE A 79 21.67 -8.49 0.73
N ALA A 80 20.97 -7.91 -0.25
CA ALA A 80 19.61 -8.32 -0.60
C ALA A 80 19.55 -9.78 -1.05
N GLY A 81 18.36 -10.38 -0.98
CA GLY A 81 18.12 -11.78 -1.35
C GLY A 81 18.60 -12.11 -2.77
N MET A 82 19.31 -13.24 -2.90
CA MET A 82 19.79 -13.78 -4.17
C MET A 82 19.58 -15.28 -4.24
N LEU A 83 19.32 -15.79 -5.45
CA LEU A 83 19.33 -17.23 -5.72
C LEU A 83 20.40 -17.57 -6.78
N VAL A 84 21.60 -17.93 -6.32
CA VAL A 84 22.79 -18.09 -7.17
C VAL A 84 23.58 -19.38 -6.94
N THR A 85 23.19 -20.21 -5.96
CA THR A 85 23.83 -21.49 -5.61
C THR A 85 22.83 -22.56 -5.23
N SER A 86 23.15 -23.86 -5.42
CA SER A 86 22.33 -24.98 -4.94
C SER A 86 22.19 -24.99 -3.41
N GLY A 87 23.16 -24.46 -2.68
CA GLY A 87 23.03 -24.27 -1.22
C GLY A 87 21.95 -23.25 -0.85
N ALA A 88 21.72 -22.22 -1.68
CA ALA A 88 20.57 -21.33 -1.54
C ALA A 88 19.28 -22.04 -1.95
N ALA A 89 19.26 -22.79 -3.05
CA ALA A 89 18.09 -23.55 -3.51
C ALA A 89 17.57 -24.51 -2.41
N ARG A 90 18.46 -25.24 -1.73
CA ARG A 90 18.06 -26.09 -0.59
C ARG A 90 17.39 -25.35 0.55
N ARG A 91 17.74 -24.08 0.80
CA ARG A 91 17.03 -23.24 1.80
C ARG A 91 15.64 -22.82 1.32
N HIS A 92 15.52 -22.46 0.04
CA HIS A 92 14.23 -22.10 -0.57
C HIS A 92 13.24 -23.28 -0.54
N LYS A 93 13.74 -24.52 -0.55
CA LYS A 93 12.91 -25.72 -0.48
C LYS A 93 12.00 -25.74 0.75
N GLN A 94 12.41 -25.16 1.88
CA GLN A 94 11.53 -25.02 3.05
C GLN A 94 10.24 -24.22 2.74
N VAL A 95 10.35 -23.22 1.85
CA VAL A 95 9.20 -22.39 1.47
C VAL A 95 8.28 -23.14 0.52
N THR A 96 8.85 -23.76 -0.52
CA THR A 96 8.07 -24.51 -1.51
C THR A 96 7.39 -25.72 -0.90
N ASP A 97 8.09 -26.49 -0.05
CA ASP A 97 7.51 -27.63 0.66
C ASP A 97 6.35 -27.21 1.57
N ALA A 98 6.49 -26.09 2.30
CA ALA A 98 5.42 -25.58 3.16
C ALA A 98 4.19 -25.11 2.37
N VAL A 99 4.38 -24.49 1.21
CA VAL A 99 3.30 -24.09 0.31
C VAL A 99 2.61 -25.30 -0.30
N HIS A 100 3.37 -26.27 -0.78
CA HIS A 100 2.83 -27.49 -1.39
C HIS A 100 2.06 -28.35 -0.37
N ALA A 101 2.51 -28.40 0.88
CA ALA A 101 1.78 -29.08 1.96
C ALA A 101 0.36 -28.53 2.17
N GLU A 102 0.14 -27.24 1.85
CA GLU A 102 -1.18 -26.59 1.89
C GLU A 102 -1.90 -26.59 0.51
N GLY A 103 -1.42 -27.36 -0.46
CA GLY A 103 -2.02 -27.46 -1.81
C GLY A 103 -1.91 -26.16 -2.64
N GLY A 104 -0.93 -25.31 -2.32
CA GLY A 104 -0.65 -24.08 -3.06
C GLY A 104 0.36 -24.28 -4.19
N LYS A 105 0.49 -23.25 -5.06
CA LYS A 105 1.56 -23.12 -6.06
C LYS A 105 2.30 -21.81 -5.86
N ILE A 106 3.63 -21.85 -6.09
CA ILE A 106 4.49 -20.69 -5.87
C ILE A 106 5.56 -20.56 -6.96
N ALA A 107 5.72 -19.33 -7.48
CA ALA A 107 6.78 -18.94 -8.40
C ALA A 107 7.77 -17.98 -7.72
N LEU A 108 9.03 -18.04 -8.12
CA LEU A 108 10.07 -17.12 -7.65
C LEU A 108 10.17 -15.91 -8.58
N GLN A 109 10.10 -14.69 -8.07
CA GLN A 109 10.41 -13.52 -8.89
C GLN A 109 11.92 -13.34 -9.04
N ILE A 110 12.40 -13.31 -10.29
CA ILE A 110 13.78 -12.96 -10.64
C ILE A 110 13.83 -11.47 -10.95
N LEU A 111 14.48 -10.70 -10.06
CA LEU A 111 14.53 -9.25 -10.13
C LEU A 111 15.97 -8.76 -10.25
N HIS A 112 16.25 -7.99 -11.29
CA HIS A 112 17.52 -7.27 -11.45
C HIS A 112 17.23 -5.76 -11.50
N THR A 113 17.66 -5.04 -10.47
CA THR A 113 17.31 -3.62 -10.30
C THR A 113 17.84 -2.68 -11.38
N GLY A 114 18.92 -3.07 -12.06
CA GLY A 114 19.54 -2.16 -13.01
C GLY A 114 20.03 -0.88 -12.33
N ARG A 115 19.77 0.29 -12.91
CA ARG A 115 20.15 1.60 -12.36
C ARG A 115 19.45 1.99 -11.05
N TYR A 116 18.44 1.22 -10.62
CA TYR A 116 17.77 1.42 -9.33
C TYR A 116 18.50 0.76 -8.17
N GLY A 117 19.54 -0.03 -8.43
CA GLY A 117 20.33 -0.65 -7.37
C GLY A 117 20.89 0.39 -6.41
N TYR A 118 20.62 0.22 -5.12
CA TYR A 118 21.11 1.12 -4.07
C TYR A 118 22.50 0.69 -3.59
N HIS A 119 23.43 0.51 -4.55
CA HIS A 119 24.82 0.10 -4.34
C HIS A 119 25.71 0.47 -5.54
N PRO A 120 27.04 0.60 -5.34
CA PRO A 120 27.96 1.08 -6.40
C PRO A 120 28.24 0.08 -7.53
N LEU A 121 27.76 -1.18 -7.40
CA LEU A 121 27.96 -2.23 -8.40
C LEU A 121 26.80 -2.32 -9.41
N CYS A 122 25.82 -1.42 -9.35
CA CYS A 122 24.68 -1.41 -10.24
C CYS A 122 25.11 -1.19 -11.71
N VAL A 123 24.34 -1.77 -12.63
CA VAL A 123 24.60 -1.73 -14.08
C VAL A 123 23.33 -1.34 -14.84
N ALA A 124 23.49 -0.83 -16.05
CA ALA A 124 22.37 -0.40 -16.90
C ALA A 124 22.75 -0.52 -18.39
N PRO A 125 21.78 -0.37 -19.33
CA PRO A 125 22.10 -0.29 -20.77
C PRO A 125 23.00 0.89 -21.11
N SER A 126 22.82 2.03 -20.44
CA SER A 126 23.65 3.24 -20.61
C SER A 126 23.92 3.87 -19.23
N ARG A 127 24.98 4.69 -19.15
CA ARG A 127 25.44 5.31 -17.90
C ARG A 127 24.57 6.51 -17.49
N ILE A 128 23.29 6.26 -17.20
CA ILE A 128 22.31 7.27 -16.81
C ILE A 128 21.86 7.02 -15.37
N GLN A 129 22.16 7.96 -14.46
CA GLN A 129 21.75 7.87 -13.06
C GLN A 129 20.23 8.03 -12.93
N SER A 130 19.63 7.23 -12.05
CA SER A 130 18.23 7.37 -11.70
C SER A 130 18.01 8.49 -10.68
N PRO A 131 16.89 9.24 -10.73
CA PRO A 131 16.57 10.27 -9.74
C PRO A 131 16.25 9.69 -8.34
N ILE A 132 16.08 8.36 -8.23
CA ILE A 132 15.75 7.68 -6.96
C ILE A 132 16.92 6.87 -6.39
N SER A 133 18.08 6.84 -7.04
CA SER A 133 19.30 6.19 -6.52
C SER A 133 20.48 7.19 -6.53
N PRO A 134 21.30 7.21 -5.46
CA PRO A 134 22.51 8.06 -5.44
C PRO A 134 23.66 7.51 -6.29
N PHE A 135 23.53 6.28 -6.81
CA PHE A 135 24.60 5.62 -7.55
C PHE A 135 24.40 5.76 -9.07
N THR A 136 25.48 6.12 -9.77
CA THR A 136 25.52 6.10 -11.24
C THR A 136 25.89 4.68 -11.70
N PRO A 137 25.03 4.02 -12.51
CA PRO A 137 25.29 2.66 -12.95
C PRO A 137 26.47 2.60 -13.95
N ARG A 138 27.14 1.45 -14.01
CA ARG A 138 28.08 1.16 -15.10
C ARG A 138 27.29 0.68 -16.30
N GLU A 139 27.67 1.16 -17.48
CA GLU A 139 27.15 0.64 -18.74
C GLU A 139 27.61 -0.80 -18.94
N LEU A 140 26.71 -1.66 -19.39
CA LEU A 140 27.01 -3.05 -19.72
C LEU A 140 27.69 -3.15 -21.08
N SER A 141 28.84 -3.83 -21.13
CA SER A 141 29.41 -4.30 -22.42
C SER A 141 28.54 -5.46 -22.98
N VAL A 142 28.71 -5.80 -24.26
CA VAL A 142 28.03 -6.94 -24.89
C VAL A 142 28.26 -8.24 -24.09
N SER A 143 29.49 -8.51 -23.67
CA SER A 143 29.79 -9.66 -22.80
C SER A 143 29.18 -9.54 -21.41
N GLY A 144 28.99 -8.30 -20.93
CA GLY A 144 28.27 -8.00 -19.69
C GLY A 144 26.79 -8.36 -19.80
N ILE A 145 26.15 -8.02 -20.91
CA ILE A 145 24.74 -8.36 -21.19
C ILE A 145 24.59 -9.89 -21.23
N GLU A 146 25.46 -10.59 -21.93
CA GLU A 146 25.42 -12.05 -22.00
C GLU A 146 25.60 -12.72 -20.60
N ARG A 147 26.43 -12.13 -19.74
CA ARG A 147 26.53 -12.59 -18.32
C ARG A 147 25.23 -12.37 -17.54
N GLN A 148 24.50 -11.28 -17.80
CA GLN A 148 23.19 -11.07 -17.16
C GLN A 148 22.20 -12.13 -17.62
N ILE A 149 22.09 -12.38 -18.94
CA ILE A 149 21.21 -13.42 -19.48
C ILE A 149 21.49 -14.77 -18.80
N ARG A 150 22.75 -15.21 -18.77
CA ARG A 150 23.12 -16.47 -18.08
C ARG A 150 22.79 -16.49 -16.61
N ALA A 151 22.85 -15.34 -15.92
CA ALA A 151 22.50 -15.26 -14.50
C ALA A 151 20.98 -15.47 -14.29
N PHE A 152 20.12 -14.90 -15.15
CA PHE A 152 18.67 -15.15 -15.12
C PHE A 152 18.35 -16.65 -15.32
N ILE A 153 18.95 -17.27 -16.35
CA ILE A 153 18.75 -18.70 -16.65
C ILE A 153 19.18 -19.56 -15.46
N ARG A 154 20.36 -19.30 -14.90
CA ARG A 154 20.86 -20.03 -13.74
C ARG A 154 19.93 -19.87 -12.52
N CYS A 155 19.41 -18.66 -12.28
CA CYS A 155 18.46 -18.41 -11.20
C CYS A 155 17.19 -19.23 -11.40
N ALA A 156 16.64 -19.29 -12.62
CA ALA A 156 15.47 -20.08 -12.94
C ALA A 156 15.70 -21.60 -12.75
N LEU A 157 16.86 -22.13 -13.14
CA LEU A 157 17.21 -23.52 -12.88
C LEU A 157 17.31 -23.83 -11.38
N LEU A 158 17.89 -22.93 -10.60
CA LEU A 158 17.97 -23.06 -9.14
C LEU A 158 16.58 -22.95 -8.47
N ALA A 159 15.70 -22.13 -9.02
CA ALA A 159 14.30 -22.06 -8.57
C ALA A 159 13.58 -23.40 -8.81
N ARG A 160 13.77 -24.03 -9.98
CA ARG A 160 13.26 -25.37 -10.27
C ARG A 160 13.87 -26.44 -9.32
N GLU A 161 15.18 -26.38 -9.07
CA GLU A 161 15.86 -27.25 -8.07
C GLU A 161 15.27 -27.09 -6.66
N ALA A 162 14.88 -25.86 -6.30
CA ALA A 162 14.25 -25.53 -5.03
C ALA A 162 12.78 -25.95 -4.92
N GLY A 163 12.17 -26.47 -6.00
CA GLY A 163 10.78 -26.94 -6.00
C GLY A 163 9.74 -25.84 -6.32
N TYR A 164 10.13 -24.68 -6.83
CA TYR A 164 9.15 -23.71 -7.32
C TYR A 164 8.39 -24.25 -8.53
N ASP A 165 7.10 -23.91 -8.62
CA ASP A 165 6.23 -24.26 -9.77
C ASP A 165 6.54 -23.40 -11.00
N GLY A 166 7.26 -22.29 -10.83
CA GLY A 166 7.61 -21.37 -11.88
C GLY A 166 8.53 -20.24 -11.45
N VAL A 167 8.78 -19.34 -12.39
CA VAL A 167 9.46 -18.07 -12.12
C VAL A 167 8.70 -16.92 -12.77
N GLU A 168 8.78 -15.74 -12.16
CA GLU A 168 8.37 -14.48 -12.76
C GLU A 168 9.62 -13.67 -13.14
N ILE A 169 9.79 -13.41 -14.44
CA ILE A 169 10.84 -12.53 -14.96
C ILE A 169 10.36 -11.08 -14.88
N MET A 170 11.04 -10.27 -14.07
CA MET A 170 10.67 -8.88 -13.83
C MET A 170 11.13 -7.98 -14.98
N GLY A 171 10.23 -7.72 -15.93
CA GLY A 171 10.45 -6.92 -17.13
C GLY A 171 9.81 -5.54 -17.13
N SER A 172 9.38 -5.02 -15.98
CA SER A 172 8.60 -3.78 -15.87
C SER A 172 9.13 -2.84 -14.78
N GLU A 173 8.40 -1.75 -14.52
CA GLU A 173 8.54 -0.80 -13.41
C GLU A 173 9.91 -0.09 -13.36
N GLY A 174 10.64 -0.04 -14.49
CA GLY A 174 11.92 0.63 -14.62
C GLY A 174 13.12 -0.20 -14.15
N TYR A 175 12.99 -1.51 -13.96
CA TYR A 175 14.09 -2.41 -13.67
C TYR A 175 14.93 -2.75 -14.91
N LEU A 176 16.00 -3.52 -14.77
CA LEU A 176 17.01 -3.71 -15.82
C LEU A 176 16.42 -4.00 -17.21
N ILE A 177 15.53 -4.97 -17.33
CA ILE A 177 14.95 -5.35 -18.63
C ILE A 177 14.16 -4.17 -19.21
N ASN A 178 13.32 -3.51 -18.39
CA ASN A 178 12.55 -2.35 -18.83
C ASN A 178 13.45 -1.16 -19.24
N GLN A 179 14.62 -1.01 -18.58
CA GLN A 179 15.62 0.01 -18.96
C GLN A 179 16.19 -0.21 -20.37
N PHE A 180 16.27 -1.45 -20.85
CA PHE A 180 16.67 -1.75 -22.22
C PHE A 180 15.60 -1.40 -23.25
N LEU A 181 14.32 -1.52 -22.88
CA LEU A 181 13.18 -1.37 -23.79
C LEU A 181 12.93 0.07 -24.23
N VAL A 182 13.22 1.06 -23.38
CA VAL A 182 12.82 2.46 -23.60
C VAL A 182 14.00 3.35 -24.00
N THR A 183 13.73 4.33 -24.86
CA THR A 183 14.74 5.33 -25.26
C THR A 183 15.14 6.27 -24.13
N HIS A 184 14.29 6.43 -23.12
CA HIS A 184 14.60 7.18 -21.90
C HIS A 184 15.90 6.73 -21.20
N THR A 185 16.24 5.45 -21.27
CA THR A 185 17.39 4.87 -20.56
C THR A 185 18.34 4.07 -21.42
N ASN A 186 17.96 3.72 -22.65
CA ASN A 186 18.81 2.96 -23.57
C ASN A 186 19.25 3.84 -24.73
N HIS A 187 20.46 4.38 -24.65
CA HIS A 187 21.12 5.20 -25.66
C HIS A 187 22.18 4.43 -26.45
N ARG A 188 22.15 3.10 -26.43
CA ARG A 188 23.08 2.24 -27.14
C ARG A 188 22.86 2.30 -28.63
N THR A 189 23.96 2.10 -29.40
CA THR A 189 23.96 2.07 -30.85
C THR A 189 24.38 0.71 -31.44
N ASP A 190 24.59 -0.27 -30.57
CA ASP A 190 24.89 -1.67 -30.94
C ASP A 190 23.62 -2.51 -31.07
N ASP A 191 23.76 -3.83 -31.23
CA ASP A 191 22.65 -4.79 -31.36
C ASP A 191 21.70 -4.87 -30.14
N TRP A 192 21.94 -4.12 -29.09
CA TRP A 192 21.15 -4.05 -27.88
C TRP A 192 20.45 -2.69 -27.69
N GLY A 193 20.55 -1.80 -28.69
CA GLY A 193 19.96 -0.46 -28.67
C GLY A 193 19.53 0.01 -30.06
N GLY A 194 19.07 1.27 -30.16
CA GLY A 194 18.53 1.85 -31.37
C GLY A 194 17.15 1.34 -31.73
N SER A 195 17.02 0.44 -32.72
CA SER A 195 15.71 -0.12 -33.11
C SER A 195 15.01 -0.86 -31.99
N TYR A 196 13.67 -0.91 -32.01
CA TYR A 196 12.95 -1.64 -30.99
C TYR A 196 13.25 -3.14 -30.98
N ALA A 197 13.48 -3.74 -32.15
CA ALA A 197 13.93 -5.12 -32.26
C ALA A 197 15.23 -5.39 -31.46
N ASN A 198 16.14 -4.46 -31.46
CA ASN A 198 17.38 -4.53 -30.67
C ASN A 198 17.10 -4.27 -29.17
N ARG A 199 16.26 -3.27 -28.84
CA ARG A 199 15.94 -2.92 -27.47
C ARG A 199 15.18 -4.03 -26.73
N MET A 200 14.27 -4.76 -27.40
CA MET A 200 13.54 -5.88 -26.81
C MET A 200 14.34 -7.20 -26.76
N ARG A 201 15.49 -7.28 -27.45
CA ARG A 201 16.32 -8.50 -27.57
C ARG A 201 16.65 -9.10 -26.20
N LEU A 202 17.03 -8.27 -25.20
CA LEU A 202 17.35 -8.76 -23.85
C LEU A 202 16.19 -9.51 -23.22
N ALA A 203 14.98 -8.96 -23.28
CA ALA A 203 13.78 -9.57 -22.72
C ALA A 203 13.47 -10.92 -23.39
N VAL A 204 13.47 -10.94 -24.73
CA VAL A 204 13.15 -12.12 -25.52
C VAL A 204 14.18 -13.23 -25.32
N GLU A 205 15.48 -12.91 -25.31
CA GLU A 205 16.55 -13.90 -25.09
C GLU A 205 16.51 -14.49 -23.67
N ILE A 206 16.22 -13.68 -22.66
CA ILE A 206 16.04 -14.20 -21.29
C ILE A 206 14.86 -15.20 -21.25
N VAL A 207 13.70 -14.84 -21.80
CA VAL A 207 12.53 -15.73 -21.79
C VAL A 207 12.80 -17.02 -22.58
N ARG A 208 13.30 -16.90 -23.81
CA ARG A 208 13.56 -18.04 -24.71
C ARG A 208 14.54 -19.04 -24.10
N ARG A 209 15.72 -18.55 -23.67
CA ARG A 209 16.75 -19.42 -23.11
C ARG A 209 16.36 -19.95 -21.73
N THR A 210 15.54 -19.22 -20.97
CA THR A 210 14.98 -19.75 -19.72
C THR A 210 14.03 -20.89 -20.01
N ARG A 211 13.11 -20.77 -20.99
CA ARG A 211 12.20 -21.84 -21.41
C ARG A 211 12.96 -23.07 -21.89
N GLU A 212 14.01 -22.88 -22.70
CA GLU A 212 14.88 -23.97 -23.16
C GLU A 212 15.53 -24.73 -21.99
N ALA A 213 15.96 -23.98 -20.96
CA ALA A 213 16.66 -24.57 -19.81
C ALA A 213 15.71 -25.26 -18.82
N VAL A 214 14.54 -24.68 -18.53
CA VAL A 214 13.60 -25.22 -17.55
C VAL A 214 12.61 -26.23 -18.13
N GLY A 215 12.54 -26.39 -19.46
CA GLY A 215 11.62 -27.30 -20.14
C GLY A 215 10.19 -26.79 -20.22
N PRO A 216 9.23 -27.56 -20.83
CA PRO A 216 7.88 -27.09 -21.12
C PRO A 216 6.99 -27.00 -19.86
N ASP A 217 7.16 -27.88 -18.88
CA ASP A 217 6.26 -28.07 -17.75
C ASP A 217 6.68 -27.21 -16.53
N PHE A 218 6.91 -25.91 -16.79
CA PHE A 218 7.30 -24.95 -15.76
C PHE A 218 6.65 -23.60 -16.02
N ILE A 219 6.00 -22.99 -15.03
CA ILE A 219 5.30 -21.73 -15.19
C ILE A 219 6.35 -20.61 -15.42
N LEU A 220 6.27 -19.94 -16.55
CA LEU A 220 7.15 -18.83 -16.90
C LEU A 220 6.30 -17.56 -17.07
N ILE A 221 6.29 -16.73 -16.04
CA ILE A 221 5.57 -15.46 -16.03
C ILE A 221 6.51 -14.37 -16.53
N TYR A 222 6.07 -13.56 -17.49
CA TYR A 222 6.75 -12.34 -17.84
C TYR A 222 5.97 -11.13 -17.32
N ARG A 223 6.58 -10.31 -16.45
CA ARG A 223 5.95 -9.09 -15.97
C ARG A 223 6.26 -7.95 -16.94
N LEU A 224 5.24 -7.59 -17.72
CA LEU A 224 5.32 -6.63 -18.82
C LEU A 224 4.84 -5.25 -18.37
N SER A 225 5.64 -4.20 -18.61
CA SER A 225 5.18 -2.83 -18.46
C SER A 225 4.15 -2.48 -19.53
N LEU A 226 2.89 -2.29 -19.15
CA LEU A 226 1.81 -1.92 -20.07
C LEU A 226 1.74 -0.40 -20.28
N ILE A 227 2.15 0.35 -19.29
CA ILE A 227 2.21 1.82 -19.32
C ILE A 227 3.34 2.26 -18.37
N ASP A 228 4.32 3.00 -18.89
CA ASP A 228 5.51 3.37 -18.12
C ASP A 228 5.30 4.61 -17.24
N LEU A 229 4.38 5.50 -17.59
CA LEU A 229 4.06 6.77 -16.91
C LEU A 229 5.28 7.70 -16.76
N ILE A 230 6.18 7.66 -17.73
CA ILE A 230 7.37 8.51 -17.84
C ILE A 230 7.49 9.06 -19.28
N PRO A 231 8.14 10.23 -19.47
CA PRO A 231 8.53 10.69 -20.79
C PRO A 231 9.43 9.68 -21.50
N ASP A 232 9.31 9.57 -22.82
CA ASP A 232 10.10 8.65 -23.64
C ASP A 232 10.06 7.18 -23.21
N GLY A 233 8.98 6.78 -22.56
CA GLY A 233 8.66 5.40 -22.26
C GLY A 233 8.28 4.60 -23.50
N SER A 234 7.70 3.43 -23.35
CA SER A 234 7.23 2.57 -24.44
C SER A 234 6.02 3.17 -25.17
N SER A 235 5.95 3.00 -26.48
CA SER A 235 4.72 3.20 -27.24
C SER A 235 3.82 1.96 -27.11
N TRP A 236 2.53 2.10 -27.44
CA TRP A 236 1.62 0.95 -27.40
C TRP A 236 2.04 -0.16 -28.36
N ASP A 237 2.45 0.18 -29.58
CA ASP A 237 2.91 -0.79 -30.57
C ASP A 237 4.13 -1.57 -30.07
N GLU A 238 5.06 -0.91 -29.37
CA GLU A 238 6.21 -1.56 -28.74
C GLU A 238 5.77 -2.54 -27.65
N VAL A 239 4.79 -2.18 -26.81
CA VAL A 239 4.24 -3.06 -25.77
C VAL A 239 3.61 -4.31 -26.40
N VAL A 240 2.77 -4.15 -27.42
CA VAL A 240 2.12 -5.26 -28.13
C VAL A 240 3.14 -6.15 -28.84
N GLN A 241 4.15 -5.55 -29.48
CA GLN A 241 5.23 -6.29 -30.14
C GLN A 241 6.02 -7.16 -29.17
N LEU A 242 6.35 -6.60 -27.99
CA LEU A 242 7.05 -7.36 -26.94
C LEU A 242 6.16 -8.48 -26.37
N ALA A 243 4.87 -8.21 -26.12
CA ALA A 243 3.93 -9.23 -25.63
C ALA A 243 3.87 -10.45 -26.56
N LYS A 244 3.78 -10.21 -27.87
CA LYS A 244 3.81 -11.27 -28.89
C LYS A 244 5.16 -12.02 -28.90
N ALA A 245 6.25 -11.29 -28.79
CA ALA A 245 7.60 -11.86 -28.81
C ALA A 245 7.90 -12.74 -27.59
N VAL A 246 7.45 -12.35 -26.39
CA VAL A 246 7.67 -13.15 -25.16
C VAL A 246 6.78 -14.37 -25.13
N GLU A 247 5.55 -14.32 -25.68
CA GLU A 247 4.71 -15.52 -25.87
C GLU A 247 5.40 -16.50 -26.81
N ALA A 248 5.84 -16.04 -27.98
CA ALA A 248 6.57 -16.86 -28.94
C ALA A 248 7.88 -17.45 -28.36
N ALA A 249 8.51 -16.73 -27.44
CA ALA A 249 9.69 -17.19 -26.71
C ALA A 249 9.37 -18.22 -25.60
N GLY A 250 8.10 -18.49 -25.32
CA GLY A 250 7.66 -19.53 -24.39
C GLY A 250 7.20 -19.06 -23.02
N ALA A 251 6.84 -17.78 -22.85
CA ALA A 251 6.15 -17.33 -21.65
C ALA A 251 4.79 -18.05 -21.51
N THR A 252 4.42 -18.41 -20.28
CA THR A 252 3.15 -19.07 -19.95
C THR A 252 2.06 -18.06 -19.61
N LEU A 253 2.44 -16.97 -18.96
CA LEU A 253 1.55 -15.91 -18.44
C LEU A 253 2.20 -14.53 -18.64
N ILE A 254 1.40 -13.52 -18.93
CA ILE A 254 1.82 -12.12 -18.89
C ILE A 254 1.18 -11.45 -17.68
N ASN A 255 2.00 -10.96 -16.73
CA ASN A 255 1.55 -10.17 -15.58
C ASN A 255 1.77 -8.68 -15.87
N SER A 256 0.79 -7.83 -15.60
CA SER A 256 0.88 -6.40 -15.86
C SER A 256 1.77 -5.66 -14.86
N GLY A 257 2.65 -4.81 -15.37
CA GLY A 257 3.38 -3.80 -14.63
C GLY A 257 2.87 -2.41 -15.00
N ILE A 258 2.72 -1.54 -14.01
CA ILE A 258 2.14 -0.20 -14.17
C ILE A 258 3.04 0.85 -13.55
N GLY A 259 3.58 1.72 -14.37
CA GLY A 259 4.40 2.84 -13.97
C GLY A 259 5.81 2.48 -13.51
N TRP A 260 6.75 3.35 -13.77
CA TRP A 260 8.11 3.25 -13.23
C TRP A 260 8.16 3.75 -11.78
N HIS A 261 9.12 3.28 -10.99
CA HIS A 261 9.30 3.77 -9.61
C HIS A 261 9.61 5.26 -9.52
N GLU A 262 10.16 5.85 -10.56
CA GLU A 262 10.44 7.30 -10.65
C GLU A 262 9.28 8.12 -11.24
N ALA A 263 8.19 7.46 -11.67
CA ALA A 263 7.01 8.13 -12.22
C ALA A 263 6.40 9.11 -11.21
N ARG A 264 5.84 10.20 -11.73
CA ARG A 264 5.17 11.23 -10.93
C ARG A 264 3.65 11.06 -10.88
N VAL A 265 3.16 9.92 -11.31
CA VAL A 265 1.76 9.48 -11.21
C VAL A 265 1.69 8.39 -10.15
N PRO A 266 0.83 8.50 -9.12
CA PRO A 266 0.65 7.44 -8.15
C PRO A 266 -0.08 6.25 -8.79
N THR A 267 0.31 5.01 -8.46
CA THR A 267 -0.28 3.82 -9.06
C THR A 267 -0.92 2.86 -8.05
N ILE A 268 -0.60 3.03 -6.76
CA ILE A 268 -0.97 2.06 -5.73
C ILE A 268 -1.44 2.70 -4.41
N ALA A 269 -1.41 4.02 -4.28
CA ALA A 269 -1.82 4.72 -3.06
C ALA A 269 -3.35 4.73 -2.87
N THR A 270 -3.82 5.09 -1.68
CA THR A 270 -5.25 5.11 -1.36
C THR A 270 -6.05 6.09 -2.21
N SER A 271 -5.41 7.19 -2.67
CA SER A 271 -6.01 8.18 -3.57
C SER A 271 -6.13 7.73 -5.03
N VAL A 272 -5.63 6.53 -5.37
CA VAL A 272 -5.80 5.94 -6.71
C VAL A 272 -7.10 5.13 -6.73
N PRO A 273 -7.99 5.31 -7.71
CA PRO A 273 -9.23 4.54 -7.82
C PRO A 273 -9.01 3.02 -7.84
N ARG A 274 -9.99 2.26 -7.35
CA ARG A 274 -9.97 0.80 -7.47
C ARG A 274 -9.96 0.41 -8.95
N GLY A 275 -9.10 -0.56 -9.31
CA GLY A 275 -8.99 -1.03 -10.68
C GLY A 275 -8.52 0.01 -11.71
N ALA A 276 -7.83 1.07 -11.26
CA ALA A 276 -7.48 2.25 -12.09
C ALA A 276 -6.77 1.93 -13.41
N PHE A 277 -6.13 0.77 -13.53
CA PHE A 277 -5.32 0.40 -14.70
C PHE A 277 -5.81 -0.88 -15.40
N THR A 278 -7.02 -1.36 -15.09
CA THR A 278 -7.57 -2.57 -15.74
C THR A 278 -7.87 -2.36 -17.21
N TRP A 279 -8.16 -1.12 -17.60
CA TRP A 279 -8.42 -0.75 -19.00
C TRP A 279 -7.22 -0.99 -19.92
N VAL A 280 -5.99 -0.72 -19.46
CA VAL A 280 -4.79 -0.96 -20.28
C VAL A 280 -4.50 -2.46 -20.42
N THR A 281 -4.82 -3.27 -19.42
CA THR A 281 -4.75 -4.72 -19.51
C THR A 281 -5.81 -5.27 -20.50
N LYS A 282 -7.05 -4.72 -20.45
CA LYS A 282 -8.09 -5.05 -21.42
C LYS A 282 -7.66 -4.76 -22.85
N LYS A 283 -7.03 -3.60 -23.06
CA LYS A 283 -6.48 -3.20 -24.36
C LYS A 283 -5.47 -4.23 -24.88
N LEU A 284 -4.49 -4.64 -24.06
CA LEU A 284 -3.51 -5.66 -24.45
C LEU A 284 -4.18 -7.00 -24.75
N ARG A 285 -5.06 -7.46 -23.86
CA ARG A 285 -5.76 -8.74 -24.05
C ARG A 285 -6.54 -8.76 -25.36
N THR A 286 -7.23 -7.68 -25.71
CA THR A 286 -7.98 -7.54 -26.96
C THR A 286 -7.05 -7.64 -28.17
N GLU A 287 -5.91 -6.95 -28.16
CA GLU A 287 -4.91 -7.01 -29.24
C GLU A 287 -4.30 -8.42 -29.44
N LEU A 288 -3.99 -9.10 -28.35
CA LEU A 288 -3.47 -10.46 -28.40
C LEU A 288 -4.50 -11.44 -28.96
N ARG A 289 -5.77 -11.36 -28.52
CA ARG A 289 -6.86 -12.21 -29.02
C ARG A 289 -7.13 -11.94 -30.51
N ALA A 290 -7.09 -10.68 -30.95
CA ALA A 290 -7.22 -10.31 -32.36
C ALA A 290 -6.08 -10.87 -33.22
N ALA A 291 -4.89 -11.06 -32.63
CA ALA A 291 -3.75 -11.71 -33.28
C ALA A 291 -3.78 -13.26 -33.22
N GLY A 292 -4.85 -13.86 -32.66
CA GLY A 292 -4.97 -15.31 -32.49
C GLY A 292 -4.15 -15.90 -31.33
N LEU A 293 -3.61 -15.05 -30.45
CA LEU A 293 -2.79 -15.46 -29.32
C LEU A 293 -3.62 -15.62 -28.05
N ASN A 294 -3.38 -16.70 -27.30
CA ASN A 294 -4.21 -17.09 -26.17
C ASN A 294 -3.48 -17.05 -24.81
N ILE A 295 -2.26 -16.51 -24.75
CA ILE A 295 -1.55 -16.36 -23.48
C ILE A 295 -2.42 -15.62 -22.46
N PRO A 296 -2.61 -16.15 -21.24
CA PRO A 296 -3.39 -15.47 -20.21
C PRO A 296 -2.70 -14.18 -19.74
N VAL A 297 -3.52 -13.12 -19.62
CA VAL A 297 -3.07 -11.79 -19.17
C VAL A 297 -3.61 -11.51 -17.78
N ILE A 298 -2.74 -11.06 -16.88
CA ILE A 298 -3.04 -10.80 -15.48
C ILE A 298 -3.08 -9.30 -15.26
N THR A 299 -4.16 -8.77 -14.67
CA THR A 299 -4.26 -7.36 -14.31
C THR A 299 -3.84 -7.12 -12.87
N SER A 300 -3.33 -5.93 -12.57
CA SER A 300 -2.83 -5.54 -11.25
C SER A 300 -3.23 -4.12 -10.87
N ASN A 301 -2.81 -3.67 -9.70
CA ASN A 301 -2.98 -2.35 -9.12
C ASN A 301 -4.41 -2.02 -8.65
N ARG A 302 -4.53 -1.72 -7.35
CA ARG A 302 -5.75 -1.28 -6.68
C ARG A 302 -6.93 -2.25 -6.78
N LEU A 303 -6.66 -3.54 -6.82
CA LEU A 303 -7.65 -4.62 -6.64
C LEU A 303 -7.56 -5.07 -5.18
N ASN A 304 -8.63 -4.96 -4.41
CA ASN A 304 -8.59 -5.21 -2.97
C ASN A 304 -9.87 -5.83 -2.37
N MET A 305 -10.88 -6.11 -3.22
CA MET A 305 -12.11 -6.79 -2.82
C MET A 305 -12.54 -7.79 -3.91
N PRO A 306 -13.19 -8.92 -3.54
CA PRO A 306 -13.58 -9.94 -4.50
C PRO A 306 -14.61 -9.43 -5.53
N GLU A 307 -15.50 -8.51 -5.15
CA GLU A 307 -16.49 -7.91 -6.06
C GLU A 307 -15.81 -7.14 -7.19
N VAL A 308 -14.76 -6.38 -6.87
CA VAL A 308 -13.97 -5.64 -7.87
C VAL A 308 -13.22 -6.60 -8.78
N ALA A 309 -12.61 -7.65 -8.22
CA ALA A 309 -11.88 -8.65 -8.98
C ALA A 309 -12.80 -9.46 -9.91
N GLU A 310 -13.98 -9.86 -9.43
CA GLU A 310 -15.00 -10.56 -10.22
C GLU A 310 -15.46 -9.70 -11.40
N GLN A 311 -15.81 -8.42 -11.15
CA GLN A 311 -16.28 -7.51 -12.19
C GLN A 311 -15.23 -7.30 -13.28
N VAL A 312 -13.96 -7.15 -12.92
CA VAL A 312 -12.84 -6.99 -13.85
C VAL A 312 -12.70 -8.22 -14.79
N LEU A 313 -12.89 -9.43 -14.26
CA LEU A 313 -12.85 -10.65 -15.06
C LEU A 313 -14.11 -10.80 -15.93
N LEU A 314 -15.27 -10.48 -15.37
CA LEU A 314 -16.57 -10.50 -16.10
C LEU A 314 -16.53 -9.53 -17.30
N ASP A 315 -15.95 -8.33 -17.11
CA ASP A 315 -15.80 -7.32 -18.17
C ASP A 315 -14.74 -7.69 -19.22
N GLY A 316 -14.08 -8.85 -19.06
CA GLY A 316 -13.04 -9.33 -19.96
C GLY A 316 -11.76 -8.50 -19.94
N CYS A 317 -11.50 -7.79 -18.83
CA CYS A 317 -10.30 -6.97 -18.72
C CYS A 317 -9.02 -7.81 -18.61
N ALA A 318 -9.11 -9.01 -18.05
CA ALA A 318 -7.99 -9.91 -17.84
C ALA A 318 -8.47 -11.38 -17.77
N ASP A 319 -7.53 -12.32 -17.72
CA ASP A 319 -7.78 -13.73 -17.47
C ASP A 319 -7.54 -14.11 -16.00
N MET A 320 -6.74 -13.31 -15.27
CA MET A 320 -6.47 -13.42 -13.84
C MET A 320 -6.30 -12.04 -13.21
N VAL A 321 -6.39 -11.99 -11.89
CA VAL A 321 -6.13 -10.78 -11.09
C VAL A 321 -4.92 -10.97 -10.19
N SER A 322 -4.05 -9.96 -10.10
CA SER A 322 -2.88 -9.93 -9.23
C SER A 322 -3.11 -8.95 -8.08
N MET A 323 -3.00 -9.46 -6.86
CA MET A 323 -3.13 -8.71 -5.62
C MET A 323 -1.95 -9.05 -4.70
N ALA A 324 -1.18 -8.06 -4.23
CA ALA A 324 -0.10 -8.30 -3.28
C ALA A 324 -0.50 -7.91 -1.85
N ARG A 325 -0.73 -6.63 -1.62
CA ARG A 325 -1.06 -6.08 -0.30
C ARG A 325 -2.39 -6.58 0.31
N PRO A 326 -3.43 -6.95 -0.46
CA PRO A 326 -4.61 -7.61 0.10
C PRO A 326 -4.29 -8.86 0.89
N PHE A 327 -3.28 -9.64 0.47
CA PHE A 327 -2.83 -10.84 1.20
C PHE A 327 -1.92 -10.55 2.41
N LEU A 328 -1.44 -9.32 2.58
CA LEU A 328 -0.93 -8.86 3.87
C LEU A 328 -2.10 -8.55 4.83
N ALA A 329 -3.11 -7.86 4.30
CA ALA A 329 -4.26 -7.46 5.12
C ALA A 329 -5.08 -8.66 5.57
N ASP A 330 -5.33 -9.63 4.66
CA ASP A 330 -6.11 -10.82 4.94
C ASP A 330 -5.56 -12.06 4.20
N PRO A 331 -4.89 -12.99 4.90
CA PRO A 331 -4.41 -14.23 4.27
C PRO A 331 -5.56 -15.16 3.82
N GLU A 332 -6.77 -15.06 4.42
CA GLU A 332 -7.95 -15.86 4.16
C GLU A 332 -8.86 -15.28 3.06
N PHE A 333 -8.39 -14.27 2.35
CA PHE A 333 -9.17 -13.52 1.36
C PHE A 333 -9.95 -14.42 0.40
N VAL A 334 -9.27 -15.42 -0.23
CA VAL A 334 -9.91 -16.28 -1.24
C VAL A 334 -10.90 -17.23 -0.62
N ASN A 335 -10.59 -17.84 0.53
CA ASN A 335 -11.52 -18.73 1.23
C ASN A 335 -12.78 -17.97 1.69
N LYS A 336 -12.64 -16.75 2.21
CA LYS A 336 -13.77 -15.90 2.57
C LYS A 336 -14.62 -15.54 1.35
N ALA A 337 -13.98 -15.21 0.23
CA ALA A 337 -14.68 -14.97 -1.03
C ALA A 337 -15.45 -16.22 -1.49
N ALA A 338 -14.82 -17.39 -1.48
CA ALA A 338 -15.45 -18.65 -1.87
C ALA A 338 -16.65 -19.04 -1.00
N GLN A 339 -16.64 -18.62 0.26
CA GLN A 339 -17.72 -18.87 1.22
C GLN A 339 -18.80 -17.77 1.22
N GLY A 340 -18.73 -16.77 0.32
CA GLY A 340 -19.67 -15.63 0.30
C GLY A 340 -19.51 -14.68 1.50
N ARG A 341 -18.36 -14.70 2.17
CA ARG A 341 -18.05 -13.96 3.40
C ARG A 341 -17.16 -12.72 3.12
N SER A 342 -17.41 -12.02 2.01
CA SER A 342 -16.61 -10.85 1.64
C SER A 342 -16.63 -9.74 2.72
N ARG A 343 -17.73 -9.64 3.48
CA ARG A 343 -17.83 -8.71 4.61
C ARG A 343 -16.85 -9.01 5.75
N ASP A 344 -16.30 -10.23 5.81
CA ASP A 344 -15.33 -10.64 6.84
C ASP A 344 -13.88 -10.35 6.40
N ILE A 345 -13.67 -9.90 5.16
CA ILE A 345 -12.33 -9.62 4.64
C ILE A 345 -11.79 -8.33 5.27
N ASN A 346 -10.59 -8.42 5.84
CA ASN A 346 -9.82 -7.26 6.27
C ASN A 346 -9.21 -6.58 5.05
N THR A 347 -9.85 -5.53 4.57
CA THR A 347 -9.51 -4.91 3.28
C THR A 347 -8.21 -4.10 3.35
N CYS A 348 -7.33 -4.28 2.37
CA CYS A 348 -6.18 -3.41 2.19
C CYS A 348 -6.62 -1.99 1.81
N ILE A 349 -6.38 -1.03 2.68
CA ILE A 349 -6.74 0.38 2.49
C ILE A 349 -5.70 1.19 1.69
N ALA A 350 -4.74 0.53 1.09
CA ALA A 350 -3.70 1.10 0.23
C ALA A 350 -2.86 2.25 0.86
N CYS A 351 -2.73 2.27 2.18
CA CYS A 351 -2.03 3.30 2.95
C CYS A 351 -0.50 3.30 2.78
N ASN A 352 0.09 2.21 2.35
CA ASN A 352 1.54 1.97 2.18
C ASN A 352 2.40 2.04 3.46
N GLN A 353 1.84 2.35 4.63
CA GLN A 353 2.57 2.75 5.86
C GLN A 353 3.38 1.63 6.51
N ALA A 354 2.83 0.41 6.59
CA ALA A 354 3.49 -0.72 7.26
C ALA A 354 4.13 -1.72 6.27
N CYS A 355 3.84 -1.60 4.99
CA CYS A 355 4.42 -2.42 3.94
C CYS A 355 5.55 -1.67 3.21
N LEU A 356 5.24 -0.79 2.25
CA LEU A 356 6.25 -0.12 1.44
C LEU A 356 7.16 0.81 2.26
N ASP A 357 6.59 1.64 3.17
CA ASP A 357 7.42 2.52 3.99
C ASP A 357 8.37 1.75 4.91
N HIS A 358 7.98 0.54 5.38
CA HIS A 358 8.87 -0.36 6.11
C HIS A 358 9.98 -0.91 5.21
N ALA A 359 9.64 -1.41 4.02
CA ALA A 359 10.63 -1.94 3.07
C ALA A 359 11.70 -0.88 2.71
N PHE A 360 11.29 0.37 2.47
CA PHE A 360 12.20 1.48 2.19
C PHE A 360 12.99 1.99 3.43
N LYS A 361 12.64 1.54 4.62
CA LYS A 361 13.39 1.78 5.86
C LYS A 361 14.18 0.55 6.33
N ALA A 362 14.34 -0.44 5.47
CA ALA A 362 14.97 -1.74 5.78
C ALA A 362 14.36 -2.45 7.00
N LYS A 363 13.05 -2.27 7.21
CA LYS A 363 12.26 -2.98 8.21
C LYS A 363 11.46 -4.07 7.55
N LEU A 364 11.12 -5.12 8.30
CA LEU A 364 10.22 -6.17 7.86
C LEU A 364 8.85 -5.54 7.49
N ALA A 365 8.34 -5.87 6.30
CA ALA A 365 7.01 -5.44 5.90
C ALA A 365 5.95 -6.17 6.73
N THR A 366 4.96 -5.39 7.16
CA THR A 366 3.75 -5.87 7.82
C THR A 366 2.54 -5.12 7.25
N CYS A 367 1.40 -5.16 7.87
CA CYS A 367 0.23 -4.42 7.44
C CYS A 367 -0.34 -3.55 8.55
N LEU A 368 -0.77 -2.33 8.21
CA LEU A 368 -1.41 -1.41 9.16
C LEU A 368 -2.66 -2.04 9.80
N VAL A 369 -3.50 -2.70 8.98
CA VAL A 369 -4.75 -3.31 9.45
C VAL A 369 -4.58 -4.76 9.94
N ASN A 370 -3.40 -5.37 9.72
CA ASN A 370 -3.06 -6.72 10.17
C ASN A 370 -1.60 -6.79 10.64
N PRO A 371 -1.28 -6.47 11.88
CA PRO A 371 0.09 -6.49 12.41
C PRO A 371 0.73 -7.87 12.40
N ARG A 372 -0.05 -8.93 12.24
CA ARG A 372 0.42 -10.31 12.20
C ARG A 372 1.13 -10.65 10.87
N ALA A 373 0.84 -9.90 9.79
CA ALA A 373 1.48 -10.10 8.50
C ALA A 373 3.00 -9.93 8.60
N GLY A 374 3.76 -10.93 8.15
CA GLY A 374 5.22 -11.00 8.28
C GLY A 374 5.71 -11.41 9.68
N HIS A 375 4.79 -11.57 10.64
CA HIS A 375 5.05 -11.99 12.03
C HIS A 375 4.25 -13.26 12.41
N GLU A 376 3.93 -14.11 11.44
CA GLU A 376 3.10 -15.31 11.61
C GLU A 376 3.68 -16.29 12.63
N THR A 377 5.02 -16.32 12.80
CA THR A 377 5.72 -17.18 13.76
C THR A 377 5.95 -16.53 15.13
N GLU A 378 5.70 -15.24 15.27
CA GLU A 378 6.00 -14.46 16.48
C GLU A 378 4.72 -13.98 17.18
N LEU A 379 3.74 -13.48 16.40
CA LEU A 379 2.48 -12.96 16.90
C LEU A 379 1.37 -14.03 16.73
N ILE A 380 1.33 -14.95 17.69
CA ILE A 380 0.39 -16.07 17.70
C ILE A 380 -0.75 -15.73 18.65
N ILE A 381 -2.00 -15.78 18.14
CA ILE A 381 -3.21 -15.49 18.90
C ILE A 381 -3.83 -16.84 19.32
N ASN A 382 -3.51 -17.28 20.53
CA ASN A 382 -4.03 -18.51 21.10
C ASN A 382 -5.14 -18.22 22.11
N ILE A 383 -5.99 -19.21 22.37
CA ILE A 383 -6.95 -19.15 23.50
C ILE A 383 -6.16 -18.95 24.79
N ALA A 384 -6.60 -18.02 25.62
CA ALA A 384 -5.98 -17.71 26.91
C ALA A 384 -6.13 -18.86 27.90
N ALA A 385 -5.10 -19.10 28.72
CA ALA A 385 -5.14 -20.14 29.76
C ALA A 385 -6.23 -19.89 30.81
N ALA A 386 -6.55 -18.64 31.10
CA ALA A 386 -7.61 -18.23 32.01
C ALA A 386 -8.45 -17.12 31.40
N LYS A 387 -9.77 -17.28 31.42
CA LYS A 387 -10.72 -16.29 30.99
C LYS A 387 -10.75 -15.13 31.98
N LYS A 388 -10.65 -13.89 31.48
CA LYS A 388 -10.76 -12.65 32.25
C LYS A 388 -11.95 -11.81 31.79
N ARG A 389 -12.43 -10.94 32.64
CA ARG A 389 -13.38 -9.87 32.32
C ARG A 389 -12.58 -8.60 32.00
N MET A 390 -12.58 -8.19 30.76
CA MET A 390 -11.76 -7.07 30.26
C MET A 390 -12.64 -5.87 29.92
N ALA A 391 -12.25 -4.68 30.37
CA ALA A 391 -12.83 -3.43 29.89
C ALA A 391 -11.88 -2.74 28.92
N VAL A 392 -12.38 -2.33 27.77
CA VAL A 392 -11.63 -1.51 26.79
C VAL A 392 -12.37 -0.18 26.66
N ILE A 393 -11.66 0.93 26.86
CA ILE A 393 -12.23 2.28 26.87
C ILE A 393 -11.72 3.05 25.65
N GLY A 394 -12.63 3.30 24.70
CA GLY A 394 -12.37 3.93 23.41
C GLY A 394 -12.46 2.92 22.27
N ALA A 395 -13.43 3.09 21.37
CA ALA A 395 -13.66 2.29 20.17
C ALA A 395 -12.98 2.90 18.93
N GLY A 396 -11.82 3.53 19.11
CA GLY A 396 -10.89 3.89 18.04
C GLY A 396 -10.07 2.67 17.56
N PRO A 397 -9.17 2.83 16.58
CA PRO A 397 -8.40 1.72 15.98
C PRO A 397 -7.68 0.84 17.01
N ALA A 398 -7.07 1.44 18.05
CA ALA A 398 -6.37 0.70 19.09
C ALA A 398 -7.32 -0.17 19.93
N GLY A 399 -8.42 0.42 20.38
CA GLY A 399 -9.41 -0.28 21.21
C GLY A 399 -10.16 -1.36 20.44
N LEU A 400 -10.48 -1.11 19.17
CA LEU A 400 -11.11 -2.10 18.28
C LEU A 400 -10.21 -3.33 18.08
N ALA A 401 -8.92 -3.10 17.80
CA ALA A 401 -7.95 -4.18 17.65
C ALA A 401 -7.77 -4.96 18.96
N ALA A 402 -7.63 -4.25 20.10
CA ALA A 402 -7.49 -4.91 21.41
C ALA A 402 -8.74 -5.71 21.78
N ALA A 403 -9.93 -5.12 21.68
CA ALA A 403 -11.18 -5.77 22.11
C ALA A 403 -11.49 -7.02 21.31
N THR A 404 -11.35 -6.97 19.97
CA THR A 404 -11.64 -8.12 19.11
C THR A 404 -10.59 -9.22 19.28
N THR A 405 -9.30 -8.88 19.47
CA THR A 405 -8.25 -9.87 19.73
C THR A 405 -8.39 -10.53 21.10
N LEU A 406 -8.73 -9.79 22.16
CA LEU A 406 -9.01 -10.35 23.48
C LEU A 406 -10.19 -11.32 23.44
N ALA A 407 -11.28 -10.93 22.77
CA ALA A 407 -12.46 -11.78 22.64
C ALA A 407 -12.16 -13.06 21.83
N GLU A 408 -11.33 -12.96 20.77
CA GLU A 408 -10.83 -14.11 20.01
C GLU A 408 -10.00 -15.07 20.88
N ARG A 409 -9.29 -14.54 21.88
CA ARG A 409 -8.59 -15.34 22.90
C ARG A 409 -9.48 -15.95 23.98
N GLY A 410 -10.80 -15.67 23.96
CA GLY A 410 -11.80 -16.24 24.86
C GLY A 410 -12.12 -15.38 26.09
N HIS A 411 -11.60 -14.15 26.21
CA HIS A 411 -11.94 -13.24 27.29
C HIS A 411 -13.37 -12.70 27.17
N ASP A 412 -13.98 -12.30 28.30
CA ASP A 412 -15.25 -11.57 28.33
C ASP A 412 -14.98 -10.07 28.22
N VAL A 413 -15.19 -9.49 27.04
CA VAL A 413 -14.77 -8.14 26.70
C VAL A 413 -15.96 -7.20 26.60
N THR A 414 -15.89 -6.08 27.34
CA THR A 414 -16.80 -4.95 27.15
C THR A 414 -16.02 -3.76 26.59
N LEU A 415 -16.46 -3.24 25.44
CA LEU A 415 -15.89 -2.08 24.76
C LEU A 415 -16.80 -0.87 24.94
N PHE A 416 -16.29 0.18 25.58
CA PHE A 416 -17.02 1.43 25.86
C PHE A 416 -16.53 2.55 24.94
N ASP A 417 -17.45 3.38 24.45
CA ASP A 417 -17.12 4.65 23.79
C ASP A 417 -18.18 5.71 24.08
N ALA A 418 -17.74 6.94 24.31
CA ALA A 418 -18.63 8.09 24.49
C ALA A 418 -19.33 8.52 23.18
N ALA A 419 -18.79 8.17 22.03
CA ALA A 419 -19.35 8.45 20.72
C ALA A 419 -20.51 7.51 20.37
N ALA A 420 -21.34 7.94 19.42
CA ALA A 420 -22.47 7.16 18.91
C ALA A 420 -22.07 6.08 17.89
N GLN A 421 -20.80 6.02 17.50
CA GLN A 421 -20.28 5.06 16.51
C GLN A 421 -18.82 4.70 16.81
N ILE A 422 -18.43 3.51 16.39
CA ILE A 422 -17.02 3.07 16.43
C ILE A 422 -16.17 3.86 15.45
N GLY A 423 -14.83 3.87 15.64
CA GLY A 423 -13.85 4.34 14.67
C GLY A 423 -12.98 5.50 15.12
N GLY A 424 -13.38 6.28 16.14
CA GLY A 424 -12.58 7.40 16.64
C GLY A 424 -12.08 8.31 15.51
N GLN A 425 -10.77 8.54 15.42
CA GLN A 425 -10.15 9.40 14.40
C GLN A 425 -10.31 8.90 12.95
N PHE A 426 -10.59 7.62 12.72
CA PHE A 426 -10.91 7.13 11.36
C PHE A 426 -12.19 7.71 10.79
N ASN A 427 -13.13 8.14 11.64
CA ASN A 427 -14.34 8.84 11.22
C ASN A 427 -14.04 10.23 10.66
N LEU A 428 -12.90 10.83 11.01
CA LEU A 428 -12.40 12.07 10.43
C LEU A 428 -11.60 11.79 9.16
N ALA A 429 -10.65 10.85 9.24
CA ALA A 429 -9.76 10.51 8.15
C ALA A 429 -10.49 10.06 6.87
N LYS A 430 -11.53 9.22 7.00
CA LYS A 430 -12.32 8.73 5.86
C LYS A 430 -13.11 9.82 5.11
N ARG A 431 -13.20 11.05 5.66
CA ARG A 431 -13.84 12.20 5.01
C ARG A 431 -12.91 12.97 4.10
N VAL A 432 -11.61 12.73 4.22
CA VAL A 432 -10.61 13.38 3.38
C VAL A 432 -10.66 12.74 1.99
N PRO A 433 -10.81 13.52 0.91
CA PRO A 433 -10.79 13.00 -0.45
C PRO A 433 -9.56 12.12 -0.71
N GLY A 434 -9.77 10.94 -1.29
CA GLY A 434 -8.72 9.94 -1.49
C GLY A 434 -8.44 9.02 -0.29
N LYS A 435 -9.21 9.13 0.81
CA LYS A 435 -9.13 8.24 1.99
C LYS A 435 -10.42 7.48 2.28
N GLU A 436 -11.32 7.38 1.34
CA GLU A 436 -12.61 6.70 1.48
C GLU A 436 -12.45 5.23 1.84
N GLU A 437 -11.35 4.59 1.41
CA GLU A 437 -10.99 3.21 1.77
C GLU A 437 -10.91 2.97 3.28
N PHE A 438 -10.71 4.00 4.09
CA PHE A 438 -10.64 3.87 5.55
C PHE A 438 -11.98 3.44 6.16
N ALA A 439 -13.09 3.62 5.44
CA ALA A 439 -14.38 3.07 5.81
C ALA A 439 -14.38 1.54 5.88
N GLU A 440 -13.57 0.87 5.06
CA GLU A 440 -13.45 -0.59 5.05
C GLU A 440 -12.88 -1.16 6.36
N THR A 441 -11.95 -0.45 6.99
CA THR A 441 -11.43 -0.85 8.30
C THR A 441 -12.54 -0.82 9.37
N LEU A 442 -13.41 0.18 9.32
CA LEU A 442 -14.55 0.29 10.25
C LEU A 442 -15.60 -0.79 9.97
N ARG A 443 -15.88 -1.08 8.70
CA ARG A 443 -16.74 -2.20 8.29
C ARG A 443 -16.21 -3.51 8.87
N TYR A 444 -14.91 -3.79 8.68
CA TYR A 444 -14.27 -5.00 9.18
C TYR A 444 -14.38 -5.12 10.71
N PHE A 445 -14.02 -4.08 11.46
CA PHE A 445 -14.10 -4.14 12.91
C PHE A 445 -15.54 -4.25 13.42
N GLY A 446 -16.51 -3.60 12.76
CA GLY A 446 -17.94 -3.81 13.07
C GLY A 446 -18.34 -5.28 12.96
N GLN A 447 -17.96 -5.92 11.85
CA GLN A 447 -18.20 -7.35 11.63
C GLN A 447 -17.46 -8.22 12.66
N ARG A 448 -16.21 -7.86 13.02
CA ARG A 448 -15.43 -8.59 14.05
C ARG A 448 -16.04 -8.51 15.45
N ILE A 449 -16.59 -7.35 15.85
CA ILE A 449 -17.30 -7.18 17.11
C ILE A 449 -18.47 -8.17 17.20
N GLU A 450 -19.27 -8.27 16.14
CA GLU A 450 -20.41 -9.22 16.09
C GLU A 450 -19.94 -10.67 16.18
N GLN A 451 -18.94 -11.06 15.40
CA GLN A 451 -18.41 -12.43 15.34
C GLN A 451 -17.74 -12.89 16.65
N THR A 452 -17.03 -11.99 17.32
CA THR A 452 -16.30 -12.32 18.55
C THR A 452 -17.12 -12.16 19.82
N GLY A 453 -18.31 -11.58 19.73
CA GLY A 453 -19.20 -11.37 20.87
C GLY A 453 -18.73 -10.28 21.83
N VAL A 454 -17.95 -9.31 21.38
CA VAL A 454 -17.60 -8.12 22.17
C VAL A 454 -18.84 -7.34 22.55
N LYS A 455 -19.02 -7.08 23.84
CA LYS A 455 -20.14 -6.28 24.38
C LYS A 455 -19.87 -4.80 24.11
N LEU A 456 -20.41 -4.25 23.03
CA LEU A 456 -20.24 -2.86 22.65
C LEU A 456 -21.21 -1.94 23.41
N ARG A 457 -20.69 -0.87 24.02
CA ARG A 457 -21.42 0.18 24.76
C ARG A 457 -21.05 1.55 24.19
N LEU A 458 -21.79 2.00 23.18
CA LEU A 458 -21.69 3.35 22.61
C LEU A 458 -22.52 4.35 23.41
N ASN A 459 -22.32 5.66 23.15
CA ASN A 459 -22.93 6.76 23.90
C ASN A 459 -22.73 6.63 25.44
N THR A 460 -21.61 6.04 25.85
CA THR A 460 -21.31 5.72 27.23
C THR A 460 -19.96 6.31 27.62
N ARG A 461 -19.99 7.48 28.28
CA ARG A 461 -18.82 8.03 28.97
C ARG A 461 -18.78 7.37 30.36
N ILE A 462 -17.90 6.39 30.50
CA ILE A 462 -17.75 5.64 31.74
C ILE A 462 -16.72 6.33 32.65
N GLU A 463 -17.00 6.32 33.96
CA GLU A 463 -16.09 6.88 34.98
C GLU A 463 -15.31 5.76 35.69
N ALA A 464 -14.20 6.13 36.34
CA ALA A 464 -13.34 5.17 37.03
C ALA A 464 -14.10 4.40 38.14
N THR A 465 -14.97 5.08 38.86
CA THR A 465 -15.84 4.49 39.91
C THR A 465 -16.74 3.38 39.37
N ASP A 466 -17.29 3.57 38.17
CA ASP A 466 -18.18 2.58 37.54
C ASP A 466 -17.39 1.36 37.06
N LEU A 467 -16.17 1.55 36.57
CA LEU A 467 -15.27 0.45 36.16
C LEU A 467 -14.86 -0.40 37.36
N VAL A 468 -14.53 0.23 38.47
CA VAL A 468 -14.21 -0.45 39.75
C VAL A 468 -15.40 -1.23 40.26
N ALA A 469 -16.59 -0.60 40.27
CA ALA A 469 -17.84 -1.23 40.76
C ALA A 469 -18.24 -2.46 39.93
N GLN A 470 -17.95 -2.46 38.62
CA GLN A 470 -18.23 -3.58 37.70
C GLN A 470 -17.23 -4.75 37.83
N LYS A 471 -16.18 -4.61 38.64
CA LYS A 471 -15.17 -5.66 38.93
C LYS A 471 -14.56 -6.31 37.68
N PHE A 472 -14.03 -5.50 36.75
CA PHE A 472 -13.19 -5.98 35.66
C PHE A 472 -11.84 -6.45 36.21
N ASP A 473 -11.26 -7.48 35.63
CA ASP A 473 -9.92 -7.95 36.00
C ASP A 473 -8.82 -7.00 35.53
N GLU A 474 -8.97 -6.45 34.32
CA GLU A 474 -8.04 -5.49 33.76
C GLU A 474 -8.77 -4.46 32.87
N VAL A 475 -8.21 -3.26 32.81
CA VAL A 475 -8.74 -2.15 32.01
C VAL A 475 -7.71 -1.71 30.97
N ILE A 476 -8.15 -1.53 29.73
CA ILE A 476 -7.31 -1.02 28.63
C ILE A 476 -7.84 0.36 28.22
N LEU A 477 -7.03 1.38 28.42
CA LEU A 477 -7.32 2.75 27.99
C LEU A 477 -6.83 2.97 26.56
N ALA A 478 -7.76 3.08 25.63
CA ALA A 478 -7.58 3.40 24.21
C ALA A 478 -8.31 4.71 23.86
N THR A 479 -8.39 5.62 24.83
CA THR A 479 -9.17 6.86 24.78
C THR A 479 -8.67 7.88 23.75
N GLY A 480 -7.51 7.62 23.14
CA GLY A 480 -6.98 8.42 22.04
C GLY A 480 -6.35 9.73 22.51
N VAL A 481 -6.67 10.80 21.78
CA VAL A 481 -6.02 12.10 21.91
C VAL A 481 -7.01 13.25 21.86
N THR A 482 -6.59 14.41 22.38
CA THR A 482 -7.24 15.71 22.18
C THR A 482 -6.36 16.65 21.38
N PRO A 483 -6.92 17.60 20.60
CA PRO A 483 -6.13 18.63 19.94
C PRO A 483 -5.32 19.43 20.93
N ARG A 484 -4.03 19.64 20.61
CA ARG A 484 -3.15 20.48 21.44
C ARG A 484 -3.59 21.94 21.33
N ASN A 485 -3.60 22.63 22.46
CA ASN A 485 -3.75 24.07 22.51
C ASN A 485 -2.38 24.74 22.21
N PRO A 486 -2.21 25.45 21.08
CA PRO A 486 -0.93 26.10 20.73
C PRO A 486 -0.64 27.38 21.53
N ARG A 487 -1.61 27.88 22.31
CA ARG A 487 -1.53 29.09 23.12
C ARG A 487 -1.12 30.33 22.33
N ILE A 488 -1.73 30.51 21.15
CA ILE A 488 -1.53 31.71 20.33
C ILE A 488 -2.46 32.80 20.87
N PRO A 489 -1.95 34.00 21.21
CA PRO A 489 -2.80 35.11 21.66
C PRO A 489 -3.93 35.38 20.64
N GLY A 490 -5.19 35.39 21.08
CA GLY A 490 -6.35 35.60 20.26
C GLY A 490 -6.89 34.33 19.56
N GLN A 491 -6.42 33.16 19.90
CA GLN A 491 -6.91 31.89 19.30
C GLN A 491 -8.35 31.55 19.64
N ASP A 492 -8.97 32.24 20.62
CA ASP A 492 -10.39 32.09 20.98
C ASP A 492 -11.31 32.91 20.07
N HIS A 493 -10.78 33.57 19.06
CA HIS A 493 -11.54 34.34 18.10
C HIS A 493 -12.56 33.44 17.35
N PRO A 494 -13.83 33.88 17.13
CA PRO A 494 -14.89 33.04 16.54
C PRO A 494 -14.59 32.47 15.14
N LYS A 495 -13.66 33.09 14.41
CA LYS A 495 -13.20 32.62 13.07
C LYS A 495 -12.04 31.63 13.15
N VAL A 496 -11.58 31.26 14.35
CA VAL A 496 -10.60 30.20 14.57
C VAL A 496 -11.33 28.89 14.81
N LEU A 497 -11.08 27.91 13.95
CA LEU A 497 -11.80 26.64 13.94
C LEU A 497 -10.87 25.48 14.33
N SER A 498 -11.43 24.44 14.93
CA SER A 498 -10.73 23.19 15.09
C SER A 498 -10.80 22.38 13.77
N TYR A 499 -9.74 21.60 13.48
CA TYR A 499 -9.76 20.69 12.33
C TYR A 499 -10.92 19.67 12.43
N ILE A 500 -11.34 19.31 13.64
CA ILE A 500 -12.47 18.39 13.87
C ILE A 500 -13.78 19.00 13.35
N ASP A 501 -14.05 20.26 13.68
CA ASP A 501 -15.28 20.94 13.27
C ASP A 501 -15.31 21.16 11.76
N VAL A 502 -14.15 21.46 11.16
CA VAL A 502 -13.99 21.57 9.71
C VAL A 502 -14.30 20.24 9.00
N LEU A 503 -13.65 19.16 9.41
CA LEU A 503 -13.84 17.83 8.77
C LEU A 503 -15.24 17.25 9.01
N LEU A 504 -15.89 17.59 10.13
CA LEU A 504 -17.26 17.18 10.41
C LEU A 504 -18.32 18.11 9.79
N GLY A 505 -17.93 19.25 9.23
CA GLY A 505 -18.85 20.23 8.64
C GLY A 505 -19.73 20.93 9.68
N ARG A 506 -19.24 21.07 10.92
CA ARG A 506 -20.00 21.69 12.02
C ARG A 506 -20.00 23.23 11.96
N GLN A 507 -19.01 23.79 11.28
CA GLN A 507 -18.83 25.22 11.12
C GLN A 507 -18.62 25.56 9.63
N PRO A 508 -19.18 26.67 9.14
CA PRO A 508 -18.92 27.15 7.79
C PRO A 508 -17.47 27.62 7.66
N VAL A 509 -16.87 27.33 6.52
CA VAL A 509 -15.49 27.75 6.20
C VAL A 509 -15.53 28.69 4.99
N GLY A 510 -14.90 29.85 5.10
CA GLY A 510 -14.81 30.85 4.06
C GLY A 510 -13.85 30.48 2.92
N GLN A 511 -13.58 31.45 2.04
CA GLN A 511 -12.80 31.21 0.82
C GLN A 511 -11.29 31.24 1.04
N ARG A 512 -10.79 32.09 1.96
CA ARG A 512 -9.37 32.24 2.29
C ARG A 512 -9.10 31.63 3.66
N VAL A 513 -8.25 30.61 3.73
CA VAL A 513 -8.04 29.83 4.95
C VAL A 513 -6.56 29.66 5.26
N ALA A 514 -6.17 29.98 6.51
CA ALA A 514 -4.84 29.70 7.03
C ALA A 514 -4.88 28.45 7.93
N LEU A 515 -4.01 27.46 7.66
CA LEU A 515 -3.87 26.25 8.46
C LEU A 515 -2.61 26.34 9.33
N ILE A 516 -2.76 26.25 10.64
CA ILE A 516 -1.66 26.26 11.58
C ILE A 516 -1.23 24.82 11.90
N GLY A 517 -0.11 24.38 11.31
CA GLY A 517 0.48 23.05 11.49
C GLY A 517 0.44 22.22 10.21
N ALA A 518 1.61 21.84 9.70
CA ALA A 518 1.82 21.08 8.49
C ALA A 518 2.25 19.62 8.76
N GLY A 519 1.72 19.00 9.80
CA GLY A 519 1.75 17.55 9.99
C GLY A 519 0.74 16.84 9.11
N GLY A 520 0.58 15.52 9.28
CA GLY A 520 -0.39 14.72 8.52
C GLY A 520 -1.80 15.30 8.51
N ILE A 521 -2.31 15.75 9.68
CA ILE A 521 -3.63 16.38 9.80
C ILE A 521 -3.72 17.68 8.99
N GLY A 522 -2.67 18.52 9.02
CA GLY A 522 -2.66 19.77 8.26
C GLY A 522 -2.73 19.55 6.74
N PHE A 523 -2.01 18.54 6.24
CA PHE A 523 -2.10 18.13 4.84
C PHE A 523 -3.47 17.58 4.49
N ASP A 524 -4.08 16.75 5.35
CA ASP A 524 -5.41 16.19 5.17
C ASP A 524 -6.50 17.27 5.12
N VAL A 525 -6.43 18.24 6.04
CA VAL A 525 -7.38 19.35 6.08
C VAL A 525 -7.20 20.27 4.87
N ALA A 526 -5.96 20.51 4.43
CA ALA A 526 -5.70 21.28 3.22
C ALA A 526 -6.32 20.60 1.98
N GLU A 527 -6.13 19.29 1.83
CA GLU A 527 -6.72 18.51 0.74
C GLU A 527 -8.25 18.53 0.77
N PHE A 528 -8.83 18.37 1.97
CA PHE A 528 -10.28 18.49 2.18
C PHE A 528 -10.83 19.87 1.78
N LEU A 529 -10.15 20.94 2.12
CA LEU A 529 -10.59 22.30 1.87
C LEU A 529 -10.46 22.75 0.40
N VAL A 530 -9.41 22.28 -0.30
CA VAL A 530 -9.21 22.64 -1.72
C VAL A 530 -10.03 21.78 -2.68
N THR A 531 -10.55 20.66 -2.20
CA THR A 531 -11.41 19.79 -3.02
C THR A 531 -12.87 20.27 -2.97
N PRO A 532 -13.56 20.41 -4.10
CA PRO A 532 -14.99 20.75 -4.09
C PRO A 532 -15.80 19.72 -3.32
N THR A 533 -16.80 20.17 -2.57
CA THR A 533 -17.65 19.29 -1.75
C THR A 533 -18.32 18.21 -2.59
N GLY A 534 -18.22 16.96 -2.14
CA GLY A 534 -18.80 15.82 -2.84
C GLY A 534 -17.97 15.29 -4.03
N HIS A 535 -16.83 15.91 -4.32
CA HIS A 535 -15.92 15.46 -5.38
C HIS A 535 -14.68 14.78 -4.78
N SER A 536 -14.47 13.53 -5.12
CA SER A 536 -13.20 12.83 -4.86
C SER A 536 -12.78 12.13 -6.14
N THR A 537 -11.64 12.52 -6.68
CA THR A 537 -11.10 11.88 -7.89
C THR A 537 -10.76 10.41 -7.64
N ALA A 538 -10.52 10.00 -6.39
CA ALA A 538 -10.33 8.60 -6.03
C ALA A 538 -11.56 7.70 -6.28
N LEU A 539 -12.75 8.30 -6.45
CA LEU A 539 -14.00 7.61 -6.79
C LEU A 539 -14.42 7.82 -8.25
N ASP A 540 -13.66 8.62 -9.00
CA ASP A 540 -13.96 8.98 -10.40
C ASP A 540 -12.71 8.76 -11.25
N LEU A 541 -12.64 7.60 -11.92
CA LEU A 541 -11.47 7.23 -12.71
C LEU A 541 -11.15 8.22 -13.83
N PRO A 542 -12.11 8.68 -14.67
CA PRO A 542 -11.83 9.68 -15.69
C PRO A 542 -11.25 10.98 -15.13
N ALA A 543 -11.83 11.50 -14.03
CA ALA A 543 -11.35 12.71 -13.38
C ALA A 543 -9.94 12.50 -12.80
N TRP A 544 -9.68 11.35 -12.20
CA TRP A 544 -8.37 11.01 -11.65
C TRP A 544 -7.29 10.89 -12.75
N LEU A 545 -7.59 10.21 -13.86
CA LEU A 545 -6.68 10.10 -15.02
C LEU A 545 -6.33 11.48 -15.58
N ALA A 546 -7.33 12.37 -15.70
CA ALA A 546 -7.14 13.73 -16.17
C ALA A 546 -6.29 14.56 -15.19
N GLU A 547 -6.57 14.47 -13.89
CA GLU A 547 -5.86 15.22 -12.83
C GLU A 547 -4.37 14.83 -12.77
N TRP A 548 -4.04 13.54 -12.94
CA TRP A 548 -2.67 13.06 -12.90
C TRP A 548 -2.00 12.99 -14.28
N GLY A 549 -2.71 13.38 -15.34
CA GLY A 549 -2.17 13.40 -16.69
C GLY A 549 -1.88 12.01 -17.27
N VAL A 550 -2.65 11.01 -16.89
CA VAL A 550 -2.57 9.67 -17.51
C VAL A 550 -3.25 9.70 -18.87
N ALA A 551 -2.58 9.16 -19.87
CA ALA A 551 -3.06 9.08 -21.24
C ALA A 551 -3.02 7.65 -21.77
N ASP A 552 -3.79 7.37 -22.83
CA ASP A 552 -3.67 6.12 -23.57
C ASP A 552 -2.27 6.04 -24.20
N PRO A 553 -1.47 4.98 -23.94
CA PRO A 553 -0.15 4.82 -24.55
C PRO A 553 -0.18 4.65 -26.07
N GLY A 554 -1.35 4.39 -26.66
CA GLY A 554 -1.58 4.43 -28.11
C GLY A 554 -1.61 5.84 -28.68
N GLU A 555 -1.96 6.84 -27.86
CA GLU A 555 -2.00 8.26 -28.26
C GLU A 555 -0.73 9.01 -27.84
N VAL A 556 -0.22 8.67 -26.64
CA VAL A 556 0.93 9.38 -26.04
C VAL A 556 1.95 8.35 -25.55
N ARG A 557 3.14 8.37 -26.14
CA ARG A 557 4.26 7.49 -25.75
C ARG A 557 4.53 7.61 -24.24
N GLY A 558 4.69 6.47 -23.55
CA GLY A 558 4.87 6.41 -22.12
C GLY A 558 3.59 6.64 -21.30
N GLY A 559 2.48 7.03 -21.93
CA GLY A 559 1.18 7.17 -21.28
C GLY A 559 1.06 8.35 -20.31
N VAL A 560 1.83 9.41 -20.49
CA VAL A 560 1.81 10.60 -19.62
C VAL A 560 1.70 11.88 -20.44
N LYS A 561 0.78 12.75 -20.06
CA LYS A 561 0.52 14.06 -20.66
C LYS A 561 0.41 15.16 -19.59
N ARG A 562 0.22 16.40 -20.01
CA ARG A 562 0.00 17.51 -19.08
C ARG A 562 -1.25 17.25 -18.24
N PRO A 563 -1.16 17.34 -16.89
CA PRO A 563 -2.32 17.24 -16.00
C PRO A 563 -3.39 18.30 -16.30
N HIS A 564 -4.65 17.92 -16.15
CA HIS A 564 -5.79 18.83 -16.17
C HIS A 564 -6.30 19.01 -14.74
N ILE A 565 -6.00 20.17 -14.15
CA ILE A 565 -6.28 20.44 -12.74
C ILE A 565 -7.61 21.17 -12.59
N THR A 566 -8.53 20.58 -11.84
CA THR A 566 -9.75 21.27 -11.40
C THR A 566 -9.39 22.42 -10.47
N PRO A 567 -9.91 23.63 -10.66
CA PRO A 567 -9.66 24.75 -9.77
C PRO A 567 -9.97 24.42 -8.31
N PRO A 568 -9.14 24.90 -7.35
CA PRO A 568 -9.38 24.65 -5.94
C PRO A 568 -10.66 25.32 -5.45
N ALA A 569 -11.39 24.66 -4.56
CA ALA A 569 -12.61 25.21 -3.96
C ALA A 569 -12.33 26.41 -3.03
N ARG A 570 -11.12 26.49 -2.48
CA ARG A 570 -10.67 27.55 -1.56
C ARG A 570 -9.20 27.88 -1.76
N GLN A 571 -8.81 29.07 -1.38
CA GLN A 571 -7.42 29.48 -1.26
C GLN A 571 -6.93 29.09 0.13
N VAL A 572 -5.93 28.23 0.17
CA VAL A 572 -5.40 27.67 1.42
C VAL A 572 -3.92 28.01 1.57
N MET A 573 -3.57 28.52 2.74
CA MET A 573 -2.20 28.72 3.19
C MET A 573 -1.89 27.70 4.30
N LEU A 574 -0.89 26.84 4.10
CA LEU A 574 -0.45 25.85 5.07
C LEU A 574 0.85 26.32 5.72
N LEU A 575 0.85 26.48 7.04
CA LEU A 575 1.94 27.08 7.78
C LEU A 575 2.64 26.10 8.74
N GLU A 576 3.96 26.20 8.83
CA GLU A 576 4.79 25.40 9.72
C GLU A 576 5.87 26.23 10.43
N ARG A 577 6.05 26.01 11.75
CA ARG A 577 7.13 26.66 12.53
C ARG A 577 8.51 26.18 12.13
N LYS A 578 8.66 24.90 11.79
CA LYS A 578 9.95 24.35 11.37
C LYS A 578 10.33 24.91 10.02
N ALA A 579 11.57 25.38 9.90
CA ALA A 579 12.14 25.74 8.62
C ALA A 579 12.47 24.50 7.79
N GLY A 580 12.36 24.60 6.47
CA GLY A 580 12.75 23.57 5.53
C GLY A 580 11.58 22.98 4.73
N LYS A 581 11.73 21.74 4.28
CA LYS A 581 10.74 21.10 3.41
C LYS A 581 9.49 20.70 4.19
N MET A 582 8.37 21.33 3.88
CA MET A 582 7.10 21.00 4.51
C MET A 582 6.67 19.56 4.18
N GLY A 583 6.05 18.92 5.19
CA GLY A 583 5.66 17.52 5.09
C GLY A 583 6.85 16.54 5.02
N ALA A 584 8.03 16.91 5.55
CA ALA A 584 9.18 16.00 5.62
C ALA A 584 8.91 14.77 6.50
N GLY A 585 8.00 14.87 7.48
CA GLY A 585 7.56 13.77 8.36
C GLY A 585 6.49 12.86 7.77
N LEU A 586 5.94 13.15 6.59
CA LEU A 586 4.95 12.30 5.93
C LEU A 586 5.56 10.97 5.48
N GLY A 587 4.69 9.97 5.24
CA GLY A 587 5.09 8.65 4.74
C GLY A 587 6.05 8.75 3.56
N LYS A 588 7.09 7.91 3.55
CA LYS A 588 8.16 7.98 2.55
C LYS A 588 7.63 7.76 1.13
N THR A 589 6.65 6.87 0.99
CA THR A 589 6.09 6.48 -0.31
C THR A 589 4.87 7.30 -0.73
N THR A 590 4.19 7.97 0.20
CA THR A 590 2.97 8.76 -0.08
C THR A 590 3.14 10.26 0.11
N GLY A 591 4.12 10.70 0.90
CA GLY A 591 4.30 12.14 1.20
C GLY A 591 4.59 13.01 -0.03
N TRP A 592 5.18 12.44 -1.09
CA TRP A 592 5.36 13.17 -2.35
C TRP A 592 4.02 13.38 -3.08
N ILE A 593 3.07 12.44 -2.96
CA ILE A 593 1.74 12.52 -3.56
C ILE A 593 0.97 13.68 -2.93
N HIS A 594 0.90 13.72 -1.59
CA HIS A 594 0.24 14.81 -0.85
C HIS A 594 0.82 16.18 -1.20
N ARG A 595 2.16 16.30 -1.25
CA ARG A 595 2.78 17.57 -1.67
C ARG A 595 2.48 17.94 -3.11
N ALA A 596 2.45 16.97 -4.03
CA ALA A 596 2.11 17.20 -5.42
C ALA A 596 0.65 17.63 -5.57
N ALA A 597 -0.29 16.93 -4.93
CA ALA A 597 -1.72 17.24 -4.95
C ALA A 597 -1.98 18.67 -4.46
N LEU A 598 -1.44 19.05 -3.30
CA LEU A 598 -1.62 20.40 -2.77
C LEU A 598 -0.97 21.47 -3.66
N LYS A 599 0.21 21.19 -4.24
CA LYS A 599 0.87 22.11 -5.19
C LYS A 599 0.04 22.28 -6.46
N MET A 600 -0.54 21.21 -7.01
CA MET A 600 -1.43 21.28 -8.16
C MET A 600 -2.66 22.15 -7.89
N LYS A 601 -3.16 22.16 -6.66
CA LYS A 601 -4.29 22.97 -6.19
C LYS A 601 -3.87 24.37 -5.68
N ASN A 602 -2.65 24.81 -5.96
CA ASN A 602 -2.11 26.13 -5.58
C ASN A 602 -2.14 26.41 -4.07
N VAL A 603 -2.02 25.40 -3.22
CA VAL A 603 -1.85 25.61 -1.77
C VAL A 603 -0.51 26.27 -1.51
N GLU A 604 -0.53 27.43 -0.85
CA GLU A 604 0.66 28.15 -0.45
C GLU A 604 1.25 27.48 0.80
N MET A 605 2.52 27.06 0.73
CA MET A 605 3.20 26.38 1.82
C MET A 605 4.29 27.27 2.43
N ILE A 606 4.07 27.75 3.66
CA ILE A 606 4.93 28.74 4.34
C ILE A 606 5.59 28.08 5.55
N SER A 607 6.91 27.87 5.49
CA SER A 607 7.70 27.27 6.58
C SER A 607 8.54 28.31 7.33
N GLY A 608 8.96 27.99 8.57
CA GLY A 608 9.83 28.84 9.38
C GLY A 608 9.14 30.05 10.00
N VAL A 609 7.82 29.98 10.21
CA VAL A 609 7.03 31.08 10.77
C VAL A 609 6.81 30.96 12.27
N ASN A 610 6.75 32.09 12.96
CA ASN A 610 6.23 32.18 14.32
C ASN A 610 4.84 32.79 14.28
N TYR A 611 3.95 32.29 15.11
CA TYR A 611 2.60 32.81 15.26
C TYR A 611 2.61 33.82 16.44
N GLU A 612 2.42 35.09 16.14
CA GLU A 612 2.51 36.13 17.14
C GLU A 612 1.17 36.36 17.84
N ARG A 613 0.14 36.58 17.07
CA ARG A 613 -1.23 36.78 17.57
C ARG A 613 -2.26 36.59 16.45
N ILE A 614 -3.51 36.44 16.87
CA ILE A 614 -4.72 36.44 16.02
C ILE A 614 -5.60 37.62 16.45
N GLY A 615 -6.24 38.31 15.51
CA GLY A 615 -7.15 39.41 15.80
C GLY A 615 -7.91 39.88 14.57
N ASP A 616 -8.87 40.77 14.76
CA ASP A 616 -9.66 41.32 13.66
C ASP A 616 -8.77 42.01 12.61
N GLN A 617 -9.07 41.80 11.35
CA GLN A 617 -8.37 42.40 10.22
C GLN A 617 -9.35 42.60 9.05
N GLY A 618 -9.65 43.84 8.71
CA GLY A 618 -10.63 44.14 7.65
C GLY A 618 -11.98 43.48 7.93
N SER A 619 -12.53 42.74 6.96
CA SER A 619 -13.77 41.95 7.11
C SER A 619 -13.50 40.51 7.62
N GLY A 620 -12.25 40.13 7.74
CA GLY A 620 -11.77 38.79 8.09
C GLY A 620 -11.09 38.70 9.47
N VAL A 621 -10.19 37.74 9.59
CA VAL A 621 -9.29 37.59 10.75
C VAL A 621 -7.85 37.65 10.25
N GLY A 622 -6.99 38.33 10.99
CA GLY A 622 -5.55 38.44 10.72
C GLY A 622 -4.77 37.44 11.56
N LEU A 623 -3.93 36.64 10.91
CA LEU A 623 -2.87 35.88 11.57
C LEU A 623 -1.56 36.67 11.42
N PHE A 624 -1.07 37.21 12.54
CA PHE A 624 0.19 37.96 12.58
C PHE A 624 1.35 36.97 12.74
N ILE A 625 2.26 36.99 11.80
CA ILE A 625 3.40 36.08 11.73
C ILE A 625 4.73 36.86 11.64
N THR A 626 5.80 36.22 12.09
CA THR A 626 7.20 36.63 11.87
C THR A 626 7.99 35.44 11.34
N HIS A 627 9.18 35.68 10.80
CA HIS A 627 10.00 34.61 10.23
C HIS A 627 11.29 34.41 11.03
N GLY A 628 11.71 33.14 11.06
CA GLY A 628 12.98 32.71 11.64
C GLY A 628 13.10 32.87 13.16
N PRO A 629 14.23 32.47 13.73
CA PRO A 629 14.43 32.49 15.19
C PRO A 629 14.48 33.87 15.79
N LYS A 630 14.84 34.91 15.02
CA LYS A 630 14.88 36.29 15.46
C LYS A 630 13.55 37.04 15.39
N ARG A 631 12.50 36.38 14.88
CA ARG A 631 11.15 36.93 14.71
C ARG A 631 11.14 38.23 13.88
N GLU A 632 11.84 38.21 12.75
CA GLU A 632 11.94 39.32 11.80
C GLU A 632 10.85 39.23 10.72
N ASN A 633 10.77 40.27 9.90
CA ASN A 633 9.85 40.33 8.72
C ASN A 633 8.38 40.03 9.08
N GLY A 634 7.86 40.78 10.05
CA GLY A 634 6.46 40.69 10.46
C GLY A 634 5.51 40.95 9.30
N SER A 635 4.50 40.08 9.15
CA SER A 635 3.43 40.22 8.17
C SER A 635 2.09 39.74 8.74
N VAL A 636 1.01 40.13 8.06
CA VAL A 636 -0.34 39.72 8.45
C VAL A 636 -0.97 38.96 7.30
N LEU A 637 -1.43 37.77 7.59
CA LEU A 637 -2.23 36.97 6.65
C LEU A 637 -3.70 37.26 6.95
N GLU A 638 -4.35 38.00 6.06
CA GLU A 638 -5.77 38.29 6.15
C GLU A 638 -6.58 37.16 5.51
N VAL A 639 -7.40 36.47 6.32
CA VAL A 639 -8.15 35.29 5.92
C VAL A 639 -9.57 35.33 6.47
N ASP A 640 -10.43 34.45 5.93
CA ASP A 640 -11.79 34.31 6.42
C ASP A 640 -11.84 33.39 7.66
N ASN A 641 -10.97 32.37 7.70
CA ASN A 641 -10.84 31.47 8.85
C ASN A 641 -9.39 31.02 9.07
N ILE A 642 -9.08 30.71 10.33
CA ILE A 642 -7.85 30.05 10.75
C ILE A 642 -8.23 28.67 11.27
N VAL A 643 -7.54 27.60 10.86
CA VAL A 643 -7.79 26.25 11.35
C VAL A 643 -6.57 25.73 12.12
N LEU A 644 -6.80 25.26 13.34
CA LEU A 644 -5.75 24.75 14.21
C LEU A 644 -5.51 23.25 13.95
N CYS A 645 -4.32 22.94 13.44
CA CYS A 645 -3.80 21.59 13.21
C CYS A 645 -2.48 21.36 13.97
N ALA A 646 -2.32 21.97 15.16
CA ALA A 646 -1.05 22.19 15.85
C ALA A 646 -0.55 20.99 16.69
N GLY A 647 -1.01 19.80 16.40
CA GLY A 647 -0.63 18.55 17.11
C GLY A 647 -1.69 18.10 18.10
N GLN A 648 -1.33 17.06 18.88
CA GLN A 648 -2.25 16.32 19.75
C GLN A 648 -1.63 16.09 21.12
N GLU A 649 -2.48 15.82 22.13
CA GLU A 649 -2.11 15.42 23.48
C GLU A 649 -2.85 14.13 23.88
N PRO A 650 -2.19 13.22 24.66
CA PRO A 650 -2.85 11.99 25.10
C PRO A 650 -4.02 12.25 26.04
N LEU A 651 -5.13 11.57 25.84
CA LEU A 651 -6.29 11.62 26.74
C LEU A 651 -6.17 10.51 27.79
N ARG A 652 -5.85 10.88 29.05
CA ARG A 652 -5.51 9.96 30.15
C ARG A 652 -6.31 10.19 31.44
N GLU A 653 -7.45 10.84 31.38
CA GLU A 653 -8.21 11.27 32.56
C GLU A 653 -8.53 10.11 33.54
N LEU A 654 -8.78 8.89 33.01
CA LEU A 654 -9.10 7.72 33.81
C LEU A 654 -7.89 6.99 34.43
N LEU A 655 -6.64 7.31 33.99
CA LEU A 655 -5.46 6.51 34.36
C LEU A 655 -5.17 6.54 35.86
N GLU A 656 -4.99 7.74 36.43
CA GLU A 656 -4.64 7.88 37.85
C GLU A 656 -5.79 7.46 38.77
N PRO A 657 -7.07 7.79 38.53
CA PRO A 657 -8.17 7.27 39.33
C PRO A 657 -8.25 5.74 39.37
N LEU A 658 -8.01 5.06 38.24
CA LEU A 658 -8.02 3.60 38.18
C LEU A 658 -6.82 2.98 38.90
N ARG A 659 -5.62 3.55 38.74
CA ARG A 659 -4.41 3.10 39.45
C ARG A 659 -4.57 3.27 40.97
N ASN A 660 -5.09 4.38 41.42
CA ASN A 660 -5.34 4.65 42.84
C ASN A 660 -6.37 3.69 43.45
N ALA A 661 -7.30 3.20 42.63
CA ALA A 661 -8.24 2.15 43.01
C ALA A 661 -7.67 0.74 42.93
N GLY A 662 -6.37 0.57 42.60
CA GLY A 662 -5.71 -0.74 42.49
C GLY A 662 -6.05 -1.52 41.22
N MET A 663 -6.69 -0.88 40.23
CA MET A 663 -7.05 -1.53 38.97
C MET A 663 -5.82 -1.70 38.04
N LYS A 664 -5.60 -2.91 37.55
CA LYS A 664 -4.56 -3.17 36.55
C LYS A 664 -4.96 -2.50 35.23
N THR A 665 -4.21 -1.47 34.84
CA THR A 665 -4.58 -0.58 33.75
C THR A 665 -3.46 -0.47 32.72
N HIS A 666 -3.81 -0.63 31.44
CA HIS A 666 -2.90 -0.54 30.29
C HIS A 666 -3.24 0.66 29.42
N LEU A 667 -2.21 1.26 28.81
CA LEU A 667 -2.37 2.35 27.84
C LEU A 667 -2.01 1.84 26.46
N ILE A 668 -2.82 2.18 25.44
CA ILE A 668 -2.53 1.90 24.02
C ILE A 668 -2.93 3.06 23.11
N GLY A 669 -2.34 3.09 21.93
CA GLY A 669 -2.65 4.07 20.88
C GLY A 669 -2.33 5.50 21.31
N GLY A 670 -3.23 6.43 21.00
CA GLY A 670 -3.06 7.85 21.32
C GLY A 670 -3.04 8.16 22.82
N ALA A 671 -3.70 7.35 23.64
CA ALA A 671 -3.66 7.48 25.08
C ALA A 671 -2.26 7.17 25.66
N ASP A 672 -1.52 6.27 25.02
CA ASP A 672 -0.11 6.01 25.37
C ASP A 672 0.80 7.09 24.83
N GLU A 673 0.75 7.37 23.55
CA GLU A 673 1.62 8.35 22.89
C GLU A 673 0.88 9.11 21.77
N ALA A 674 0.97 10.44 21.78
CA ALA A 674 0.36 11.32 20.80
C ALA A 674 1.34 11.92 19.77
N SER A 675 2.62 11.53 19.81
CA SER A 675 3.68 12.13 18.96
C SER A 675 3.44 11.84 17.46
N GLU A 676 2.91 10.68 17.14
CA GLU A 676 2.44 10.29 15.82
C GLU A 676 1.04 9.72 15.93
N LEU A 677 0.04 10.40 15.40
CA LEU A 677 -1.28 9.82 15.19
C LEU A 677 -1.20 8.84 14.03
N ASP A 678 -0.83 7.61 14.35
CA ASP A 678 -0.63 6.56 13.37
C ASP A 678 -1.48 5.34 13.74
N ALA A 679 -2.45 5.06 12.89
CA ALA A 679 -3.31 3.88 13.03
C ALA A 679 -2.50 2.58 12.99
N LYS A 680 -1.36 2.56 12.31
CA LYS A 680 -0.43 1.43 12.29
C LYS A 680 0.03 1.08 13.71
N ARG A 681 0.56 2.08 14.45
CA ARG A 681 0.98 1.88 15.84
C ARG A 681 -0.20 1.53 16.75
N ALA A 682 -1.32 2.21 16.57
CA ALA A 682 -2.52 2.00 17.37
C ALA A 682 -3.04 0.56 17.27
N ILE A 683 -3.18 0.04 16.06
CA ILE A 683 -3.65 -1.35 15.82
C ILE A 683 -2.59 -2.36 16.28
N ASP A 684 -1.31 -2.11 15.99
CA ASP A 684 -0.21 -3.00 16.42
C ASP A 684 -0.13 -3.12 17.95
N GLN A 685 -0.16 -2.00 18.68
CA GLN A 685 -0.17 -2.00 20.15
C GLN A 685 -1.40 -2.74 20.71
N GLY A 686 -2.58 -2.46 20.18
CA GLY A 686 -3.82 -3.13 20.61
C GLY A 686 -3.75 -4.63 20.41
N THR A 687 -3.32 -5.07 19.24
CA THR A 687 -3.21 -6.49 18.90
C THR A 687 -2.14 -7.19 19.75
N ARG A 688 -0.94 -6.61 19.87
CA ARG A 688 0.17 -7.22 20.63
C ARG A 688 -0.11 -7.28 22.13
N LEU A 689 -0.67 -6.21 22.72
CA LEU A 689 -1.08 -6.23 24.11
C LEU A 689 -2.11 -7.33 24.34
N ALA A 690 -3.15 -7.38 23.52
CA ALA A 690 -4.20 -8.39 23.64
C ALA A 690 -3.67 -9.82 23.44
N ALA A 691 -2.72 -10.03 22.54
CA ALA A 691 -2.08 -11.34 22.34
C ALA A 691 -1.27 -11.81 23.56
N ALA A 692 -0.75 -10.89 24.37
CA ALA A 692 0.06 -11.17 25.55
C ALA A 692 -0.74 -11.38 26.84
N LEU A 693 -1.97 -10.84 26.94
CA LEU A 693 -2.85 -10.94 28.14
C LEU A 693 -3.61 -12.26 28.20
#